data_abe8331075e662764fb4d08fd5294688
#
_entry.id   abe8331075e662764fb4d08fd5294688
#
_cell.length_a   1.000
_cell.length_b   1.000
_cell.length_c   1.000
_cell.angle_alpha   90.00
_cell.angle_beta   90.00
_cell.angle_gamma   90.00
#
_symmetry.space_group_name_H-M   'P 1'
#
loop_
_entity.id
_entity.type
_entity.pdbx_description
1 polymer ?
#
loop_
_entity_poly.entity_id
_entity_poly.type
_entity_poly.pdbx_seq_one_letter_code
_entity_poly.pdbx_strand_id
1 'polypeptide(L)'
;MNRFILLFRRCLYSAFFLFIPFLVAAQSGYSIKGRVRDALTEEGIPFAYVVTSNNRVWTTADKKGYFELNNLSPDSYVLTVTSLGYSPKTAKIELKSNIKHLVFDLQEHTLALQEVVITAKKMVGKSGSSSYIINRTAIDHLQAASITDVMALLPGSKFRGDLNLTNSNSKFQLRGNDSEIGSASFGTAVEIDGVRLNNNAAMGQMSGIDNRNISVSNIEHVEVVTGVPSVEYGDLTNGLVKMTTKKGRTPLTVEVSVRPNTQIYSIQKGFNVHGGALNATAERAVSIANISHPYTSYDRNGLTLNYNRTFLQKLKTPLMVNIGASGNIGGFDASNDPDQKLNNYQKASHNTLRANIDMSWSANKKWITKMNFSASANYSDKKQTTNEFKSSTSSQEAIHSMTNGYFVANKYENDPTANVILRPPGSWYELRHQDEKPLYLSAKLKAESNRRLHNKIYSRLMVGAEYAFSKNYGQGTFYEDMKLAPTWRPFVYKDLPALNSFSFFAEENLNLTTTKESSLRLMVGLRGDATHVDQSAYGTVAAFSPRLNANYIFYEQREAPLSSLSAHASWGKAVKLPSFNVLYPRPTYYDFNSFTTPSDHKNMSYTAYLTHVTQPIFNPSLSWQSNYQTEIGVKATLFNTLFNVLVFRNTIHNTYEQTYTYQPFSHKYVSPASLFDLKIPSENRVYSVDQQSGIVSVSDKTGRLPVETLRSVTYNKFSSQMQYINGTPIERRGIEWSIDFPELNFLKTKLRLDGNYYYYKGVKEQLVQGSLGSMRNGSDGKPYKYIGHYIGEQSVSNGSITHSTNVNAMLTTHIPEVRMILSLRLEATLQNYDQALSEYGDVARSYAISEAGQLISDDTDIYKGNTRVITYPLYYSTWSNPNDLIPFHEKFLWAAEHAKTNSEAKHLYNDLSQLIEQSNYLSTFSPRTISPYYSINLNITKELGDVATISFYATNFLNNMQKIKSSWGSVVEGTIYDSGYISRFYYGISLKIKL
;
A
#
# COMPACT_ATOMS: atom_id res chain seq x y z
N MET A 1 18.56 18.72 16.72
CA MET A 1 18.21 18.36 18.12
C MET A 1 17.93 19.58 19.00
N ASN A 2 18.82 20.57 19.12
CA ASN A 2 18.59 21.74 19.98
C ASN A 2 17.39 22.64 19.60
N ARG A 3 17.08 22.84 18.32
CA ARG A 3 15.89 23.60 17.88
C ARG A 3 14.58 22.83 18.14
N PHE A 4 14.60 21.52 18.04
CA PHE A 4 13.45 20.66 18.34
C PHE A 4 13.16 20.65 19.86
N ILE A 5 14.18 20.55 20.68
CA ILE A 5 14.06 20.62 22.14
C ILE A 5 13.52 22.00 22.58
N LEU A 6 13.93 23.09 21.92
CA LEU A 6 13.45 24.45 22.24
C LEU A 6 11.98 24.68 21.78
N LEU A 7 11.60 24.19 20.59
CA LEU A 7 10.21 24.22 20.14
C LEU A 7 9.33 23.33 21.02
N PHE A 8 9.81 22.14 21.35
CA PHE A 8 9.10 21.19 22.20
C PHE A 8 8.92 21.73 23.62
N ARG A 9 9.93 22.39 24.18
CA ARG A 9 9.82 23.11 25.47
C ARG A 9 8.77 24.23 25.40
N ARG A 10 8.72 25.03 24.34
CA ARG A 10 7.70 26.09 24.17
C ARG A 10 6.30 25.53 23.99
N CYS A 11 6.13 24.46 23.23
CA CYS A 11 4.85 23.76 23.09
C CYS A 11 4.43 23.04 24.37
N LEU A 12 5.38 22.44 25.11
CA LEU A 12 5.11 21.80 26.40
C LEU A 12 4.65 22.80 27.45
N TYR A 13 5.27 23.98 27.52
CA TYR A 13 4.84 25.05 28.43
C TYR A 13 3.47 25.61 28.05
N SER A 14 3.17 25.79 26.77
CA SER A 14 1.86 26.23 26.32
C SER A 14 0.77 25.17 26.54
N ALA A 15 1.08 23.88 26.37
CA ALA A 15 0.18 22.76 26.69
C ALA A 15 0.01 22.59 28.21
N PHE A 16 1.05 22.85 29.02
CA PHE A 16 0.99 22.73 30.47
C PHE A 16 0.08 23.79 31.11
N PHE A 17 -0.01 25.00 30.54
CA PHE A 17 -0.92 26.05 31.03
C PHE A 17 -2.39 25.82 30.67
N LEU A 18 -2.70 24.94 29.70
CA LEU A 18 -4.07 24.55 29.37
C LEU A 18 -4.64 23.45 30.27
N PHE A 19 -3.83 22.82 31.11
CA PHE A 19 -4.22 21.73 32.01
C PHE A 19 -4.09 22.11 33.48
N ILE A 20 -4.94 23.06 33.93
CA ILE A 20 -5.16 23.26 35.36
C ILE A 20 -6.01 22.12 35.90
N PRO A 21 -5.51 21.26 36.79
CA PRO A 21 -6.30 20.15 37.33
C PRO A 21 -7.31 20.67 38.37
N PHE A 22 -8.58 20.55 38.06
CA PHE A 22 -9.64 20.65 39.06
C PHE A 22 -9.49 19.51 40.08
N LEU A 23 -9.24 19.85 41.33
CA LEU A 23 -9.26 18.93 42.46
C LEU A 23 -10.71 18.52 42.73
N VAL A 24 -11.08 17.32 42.37
CA VAL A 24 -12.38 16.71 42.75
C VAL A 24 -12.12 15.60 43.78
N ALA A 25 -12.88 15.62 44.85
CA ALA A 25 -12.84 14.66 45.94
C ALA A 25 -13.25 13.24 45.44
N ALA A 26 -12.53 12.22 45.90
CA ALA A 26 -12.81 10.84 45.56
C ALA A 26 -14.05 10.33 46.30
N GLN A 27 -15.14 10.05 45.59
CA GLN A 27 -16.25 9.23 46.10
C GLN A 27 -15.89 7.76 46.11
N SER A 28 -16.18 7.06 47.21
CA SER A 28 -16.09 5.58 47.30
C SER A 28 -17.06 4.93 46.30
N GLY A 29 -16.51 4.15 45.35
CA GLY A 29 -17.32 3.48 44.32
C GLY A 29 -17.86 2.12 44.75
N TYR A 30 -18.96 1.70 44.16
CA TYR A 30 -19.53 0.37 44.28
C TYR A 30 -18.79 -0.68 43.42
N SER A 31 -19.01 -1.97 43.72
CA SER A 31 -18.45 -3.08 42.95
C SER A 31 -19.53 -4.00 42.44
N ILE A 32 -19.30 -4.58 41.26
CA ILE A 32 -20.11 -5.66 40.68
C ILE A 32 -19.25 -6.92 40.62
N LYS A 33 -19.64 -7.97 41.29
CA LYS A 33 -19.01 -9.29 41.23
C LYS A 33 -19.96 -10.30 40.59
N GLY A 34 -19.41 -11.13 39.74
CA GLY A 34 -20.21 -12.13 39.06
C GLY A 34 -19.41 -13.32 38.57
N ARG A 35 -20.08 -14.19 37.84
CA ARG A 35 -19.47 -15.35 37.19
C ARG A 35 -19.96 -15.46 35.76
N VAL A 36 -19.06 -15.69 34.85
CA VAL A 36 -19.35 -16.04 33.45
C VAL A 36 -19.19 -17.54 33.32
N ARG A 37 -20.22 -18.23 32.83
CA ARG A 37 -20.23 -19.68 32.67
C ARG A 37 -20.83 -20.06 31.32
N ASP A 38 -20.51 -21.26 30.88
CA ASP A 38 -21.15 -21.91 29.75
C ASP A 38 -22.60 -22.26 30.08
N ALA A 39 -23.52 -21.96 29.17
CA ALA A 39 -24.93 -22.12 29.40
C ALA A 39 -25.39 -23.60 29.44
N LEU A 40 -24.63 -24.54 28.85
CA LEU A 40 -24.94 -25.95 28.78
C LEU A 40 -24.21 -26.75 29.87
N THR A 41 -22.90 -26.49 30.01
CA THR A 41 -22.05 -27.26 30.93
C THR A 41 -21.97 -26.66 32.33
N GLU A 42 -22.44 -25.41 32.51
CA GLU A 42 -22.29 -24.58 33.71
C GLU A 42 -20.85 -24.38 34.19
N GLU A 43 -19.89 -24.81 33.40
CA GLU A 43 -18.47 -24.55 33.67
C GLU A 43 -18.14 -23.07 33.54
N GLY A 44 -17.25 -22.55 34.40
CA GLY A 44 -16.83 -21.19 34.33
C GLY A 44 -15.99 -20.93 33.07
N ILE A 45 -16.35 -19.90 32.28
CA ILE A 45 -15.62 -19.49 31.08
C ILE A 45 -14.45 -18.65 31.51
N PRO A 46 -13.20 -19.14 31.39
CA PRO A 46 -12.04 -18.41 31.79
C PRO A 46 -11.76 -17.25 30.84
N PHE A 47 -11.30 -16.13 31.42
CA PHE A 47 -10.84 -14.96 30.68
C PHE A 47 -11.90 -14.25 29.83
N ALA A 48 -13.18 -14.52 30.04
CA ALA A 48 -14.27 -13.77 29.42
C ALA A 48 -14.13 -12.29 29.76
N TYR A 49 -14.29 -11.46 28.74
CA TYR A 49 -14.17 -10.01 28.85
C TYR A 49 -15.50 -9.41 29.27
N VAL A 50 -15.51 -8.66 30.37
CA VAL A 50 -16.69 -8.01 30.92
C VAL A 50 -16.48 -6.51 30.88
N VAL A 51 -17.35 -5.78 30.20
CA VAL A 51 -17.19 -4.34 29.99
C VAL A 51 -18.52 -3.61 30.15
N THR A 52 -18.47 -2.39 30.69
CA THR A 52 -19.62 -1.47 30.68
C THR A 52 -19.85 -0.91 29.29
N SER A 53 -21.12 -0.62 28.91
CA SER A 53 -21.54 -0.12 27.59
C SER A 53 -20.74 1.09 27.11
N ASN A 54 -20.20 1.87 28.02
CA ASN A 54 -19.35 3.01 27.71
C ASN A 54 -17.86 2.66 27.59
N ASN A 55 -17.51 1.37 27.63
CA ASN A 55 -16.12 0.86 27.71
C ASN A 55 -15.26 1.54 28.80
N ARG A 56 -15.90 2.05 29.81
CA ARG A 56 -15.27 2.88 30.86
C ARG A 56 -14.57 2.03 31.91
N VAL A 57 -15.27 0.96 32.33
CA VAL A 57 -14.74 0.00 33.29
C VAL A 57 -14.87 -1.39 32.68
N TRP A 58 -13.82 -2.15 32.75
CA TRP A 58 -13.79 -3.51 32.23
C TRP A 58 -12.93 -4.39 33.13
N THR A 59 -13.16 -5.69 33.04
CA THR A 59 -12.38 -6.71 33.71
C THR A 59 -12.36 -7.99 32.87
N THR A 60 -11.51 -8.95 33.24
CA THR A 60 -11.57 -10.30 32.71
C THR A 60 -11.91 -11.28 33.80
N ALA A 61 -12.69 -12.31 33.45
CA ALA A 61 -12.96 -13.38 34.36
C ALA A 61 -11.70 -14.18 34.72
N ASP A 62 -11.65 -14.72 35.90
CA ASP A 62 -10.61 -15.64 36.35
C ASP A 62 -10.71 -17.04 35.70
N LYS A 63 -9.88 -17.99 36.09
CA LYS A 63 -9.90 -19.37 35.59
C LYS A 63 -11.18 -20.12 35.82
N LYS A 64 -11.98 -19.69 36.82
CA LYS A 64 -13.27 -20.31 37.19
C LYS A 64 -14.44 -19.46 36.69
N GLY A 65 -14.17 -18.44 35.83
CA GLY A 65 -15.20 -17.58 35.29
C GLY A 65 -15.61 -16.42 36.19
N TYR A 66 -15.04 -16.23 37.40
CA TYR A 66 -15.43 -15.12 38.27
C TYR A 66 -14.80 -13.81 37.83
N PHE A 67 -15.58 -12.71 37.88
CA PHE A 67 -15.14 -11.35 37.56
C PHE A 67 -15.52 -10.34 38.64
N GLU A 68 -14.81 -9.24 38.70
CA GLU A 68 -15.10 -8.12 39.60
C GLU A 68 -14.84 -6.79 38.89
N LEU A 69 -15.83 -5.92 38.84
CA LEU A 69 -15.75 -4.53 38.40
C LEU A 69 -15.82 -3.63 39.65
N ASN A 70 -14.81 -2.77 39.84
CA ASN A 70 -14.67 -1.92 41.02
C ASN A 70 -14.74 -0.43 40.65
N ASN A 71 -14.97 0.40 41.69
CA ASN A 71 -15.00 1.87 41.57
C ASN A 71 -16.08 2.38 40.61
N LEU A 72 -17.25 1.77 40.61
CA LEU A 72 -18.40 2.19 39.84
C LEU A 72 -19.23 3.20 40.64
N SER A 73 -19.64 4.30 39.98
CA SER A 73 -20.59 5.23 40.58
C SER A 73 -22.01 4.63 40.59
N PRO A 74 -22.89 5.05 41.48
CA PRO A 74 -24.29 4.66 41.39
C PRO A 74 -24.90 5.20 40.08
N ASP A 75 -25.27 4.28 39.18
CA ASP A 75 -25.77 4.60 37.83
C ASP A 75 -26.37 3.34 37.19
N SER A 76 -27.04 3.47 36.05
CA SER A 76 -27.50 2.36 35.24
C SER A 76 -26.39 1.96 34.24
N TYR A 77 -25.90 0.73 34.34
CA TYR A 77 -24.88 0.17 33.48
C TYR A 77 -25.47 -0.89 32.57
N VAL A 78 -25.04 -0.91 31.31
CA VAL A 78 -25.19 -2.09 30.45
C VAL A 78 -23.84 -2.78 30.44
N LEU A 79 -23.78 -3.97 31.04
CA LEU A 79 -22.60 -4.82 30.98
C LEU A 79 -22.68 -5.67 29.72
N THR A 80 -21.58 -5.71 28.98
CA THR A 80 -21.40 -6.64 27.86
C THR A 80 -20.33 -7.65 28.24
N VAL A 81 -20.67 -8.94 28.13
CA VAL A 81 -19.74 -10.04 28.35
C VAL A 81 -19.47 -10.73 27.04
N THR A 82 -18.16 -10.87 26.70
CA THR A 82 -17.72 -11.56 25.49
C THR A 82 -16.66 -12.59 25.81
N SER A 83 -16.68 -13.70 25.12
CA SER A 83 -15.64 -14.71 25.13
C SER A 83 -15.54 -15.35 23.75
N LEU A 84 -14.33 -15.77 23.37
CA LEU A 84 -14.10 -16.39 22.07
C LEU A 84 -14.86 -17.72 21.97
N GLY A 85 -15.60 -17.90 20.89
CA GLY A 85 -16.46 -19.08 20.68
C GLY A 85 -17.84 -18.98 21.31
N TYR A 86 -18.15 -17.90 22.01
CA TYR A 86 -19.43 -17.65 22.68
C TYR A 86 -20.10 -16.39 22.12
N SER A 87 -21.40 -16.43 22.17
CA SER A 87 -22.26 -15.31 21.83
C SER A 87 -22.19 -14.21 22.88
N PRO A 88 -21.95 -12.93 22.50
CA PRO A 88 -21.94 -11.84 23.46
C PRO A 88 -23.27 -11.72 24.20
N LYS A 89 -23.24 -11.55 25.53
CA LYS A 89 -24.43 -11.32 26.35
C LYS A 89 -24.37 -9.94 26.99
N THR A 90 -25.50 -9.25 26.98
CA THR A 90 -25.66 -7.95 27.63
C THR A 90 -26.68 -8.00 28.74
N ALA A 91 -26.43 -7.28 29.83
CA ALA A 91 -27.38 -7.09 30.91
C ALA A 91 -27.41 -5.63 31.36
N LYS A 92 -28.60 -5.07 31.55
CA LYS A 92 -28.79 -3.75 32.14
C LYS A 92 -28.84 -3.88 33.65
N ILE A 93 -28.04 -3.12 34.37
CA ILE A 93 -27.87 -3.20 35.81
C ILE A 93 -28.00 -1.82 36.41
N GLU A 94 -28.90 -1.64 37.36
CA GLU A 94 -28.99 -0.47 38.20
C GLU A 94 -28.12 -0.64 39.43
N LEU A 95 -27.00 0.07 39.52
CA LEU A 95 -26.06 -0.04 40.61
C LEU A 95 -26.40 0.99 41.72
N LYS A 96 -27.15 0.53 42.72
CA LYS A 96 -27.47 1.33 43.93
C LYS A 96 -26.69 0.86 45.18
N SER A 97 -26.13 -0.34 45.11
CA SER A 97 -25.30 -0.97 46.15
C SER A 97 -24.37 -2.00 45.52
N ASN A 98 -23.41 -2.55 46.31
CA ASN A 98 -22.53 -3.64 45.81
C ASN A 98 -23.32 -4.86 45.38
N ILE A 99 -23.12 -5.36 44.15
CA ILE A 99 -23.69 -6.57 43.59
C ILE A 99 -22.68 -7.70 43.74
N LYS A 100 -23.08 -8.84 44.36
CA LYS A 100 -22.16 -9.92 44.70
C LYS A 100 -22.32 -11.20 43.85
N HIS A 101 -23.47 -11.40 43.18
CA HIS A 101 -23.80 -12.69 42.55
C HIS A 101 -24.44 -12.51 41.16
N LEU A 102 -23.78 -11.83 40.25
CA LEU A 102 -24.26 -11.69 38.90
C LEU A 102 -23.76 -12.86 38.05
N VAL A 103 -24.64 -13.57 37.36
CA VAL A 103 -24.26 -14.69 36.51
C VAL A 103 -24.56 -14.37 35.06
N PHE A 104 -23.60 -14.62 34.20
CA PHE A 104 -23.72 -14.55 32.76
C PHE A 104 -23.52 -15.95 32.18
N ASP A 105 -24.61 -16.57 31.73
CA ASP A 105 -24.55 -17.81 30.97
C ASP A 105 -24.36 -17.46 29.51
N LEU A 106 -23.19 -17.75 28.96
CA LEU A 106 -22.90 -17.57 27.56
C LEU A 106 -23.20 -18.87 26.81
N GLN A 107 -23.84 -18.71 25.66
CA GLN A 107 -24.09 -19.82 24.75
C GLN A 107 -22.96 -19.85 23.70
N GLU A 108 -22.55 -21.06 23.30
CA GLU A 108 -21.64 -21.17 22.18
C GLU A 108 -22.22 -20.52 20.91
N HIS A 109 -21.37 -19.95 20.11
CA HIS A 109 -21.77 -19.26 18.88
C HIS A 109 -22.23 -20.29 17.84
N THR A 110 -23.54 -20.45 17.66
CA THR A 110 -24.15 -21.31 16.63
C THR A 110 -25.09 -20.51 15.76
N LEU A 111 -25.31 -20.93 14.50
CA LEU A 111 -26.27 -20.29 13.59
C LEU A 111 -27.73 -20.47 14.06
N ALA A 112 -28.01 -21.37 15.03
CA ALA A 112 -29.35 -21.64 15.56
C ALA A 112 -29.90 -20.50 16.43
N LEU A 113 -29.05 -19.70 17.06
CA LEU A 113 -29.43 -18.90 18.24
C LEU A 113 -29.28 -17.39 18.09
N GLN A 114 -28.74 -16.86 16.96
CA GLN A 114 -28.42 -15.45 16.87
C GLN A 114 -28.69 -14.79 15.51
N GLU A 115 -28.89 -13.47 15.57
CA GLU A 115 -28.84 -12.61 14.42
C GLU A 115 -27.44 -12.69 13.79
N VAL A 116 -27.35 -13.21 12.57
CA VAL A 116 -26.09 -13.36 11.86
C VAL A 116 -25.77 -12.08 11.11
N VAL A 117 -24.63 -11.47 11.41
CA VAL A 117 -24.11 -10.30 10.70
C VAL A 117 -23.02 -10.77 9.76
N ILE A 118 -23.32 -10.81 8.45
CA ILE A 118 -22.39 -11.21 7.38
C ILE A 118 -21.91 -10.03 6.54
N THR A 119 -22.09 -8.82 7.04
CA THR A 119 -21.68 -7.57 6.37
C THR A 119 -20.68 -6.80 7.22
N ALA A 120 -19.94 -5.88 6.62
CA ALA A 120 -19.14 -4.93 7.36
C ALA A 120 -20.05 -4.00 8.17
N LYS A 121 -19.93 -4.04 9.49
CA LYS A 121 -20.71 -3.19 10.39
C LYS A 121 -20.00 -1.84 10.55
N LYS A 122 -20.63 -0.76 10.10
CA LYS A 122 -20.11 0.60 10.33
C LYS A 122 -20.19 0.94 11.83
N MET A 123 -19.08 1.35 12.38
CA MET A 123 -18.98 1.84 13.75
C MET A 123 -18.33 3.22 13.76
N VAL A 124 -18.79 4.07 14.64
CA VAL A 124 -18.01 5.25 15.05
C VAL A 124 -17.14 4.77 16.21
N GLY A 125 -15.82 4.66 15.96
CA GLY A 125 -14.85 4.15 16.92
C GLY A 125 -14.82 4.94 18.23
N LYS A 126 -14.04 4.45 19.19
CA LYS A 126 -13.87 5.13 20.50
C LYS A 126 -13.36 6.57 20.35
N SER A 127 -12.58 6.83 19.31
CA SER A 127 -12.04 8.13 18.91
C SER A 127 -12.97 8.96 18.01
N GLY A 128 -14.20 8.49 17.76
CA GLY A 128 -15.13 9.21 16.87
C GLY A 128 -14.86 9.01 15.37
N SER A 129 -13.86 8.22 14.98
CA SER A 129 -13.53 7.93 13.57
C SER A 129 -14.49 6.94 12.94
N SER A 130 -14.74 7.08 11.64
CA SER A 130 -15.47 6.07 10.86
C SER A 130 -14.64 4.82 10.68
N SER A 131 -15.20 3.68 11.10
CA SER A 131 -14.59 2.37 10.89
C SER A 131 -15.63 1.33 10.54
N TYR A 132 -15.18 0.25 9.87
CA TYR A 132 -15.95 -0.92 9.53
C TYR A 132 -15.36 -2.12 10.26
N ILE A 133 -16.19 -2.90 10.94
CA ILE A 133 -15.78 -4.14 11.59
C ILE A 133 -16.40 -5.30 10.83
N ILE A 134 -15.57 -6.25 10.44
CA ILE A 134 -15.93 -7.50 9.78
C ILE A 134 -15.57 -8.64 10.73
N ASN A 135 -16.55 -9.36 11.18
CA ASN A 135 -16.39 -10.43 12.17
C ASN A 135 -16.06 -11.78 11.51
N ARG A 136 -15.71 -12.78 12.33
CA ARG A 136 -15.35 -14.11 11.86
C ARG A 136 -16.48 -14.77 11.06
N THR A 137 -17.74 -14.63 11.46
CA THR A 137 -18.87 -15.20 10.75
C THR A 137 -18.99 -14.70 9.32
N ALA A 138 -18.78 -13.39 9.11
CA ALA A 138 -18.77 -12.80 7.78
C ALA A 138 -17.59 -13.32 6.94
N ILE A 139 -16.41 -13.46 7.54
CA ILE A 139 -15.21 -13.99 6.87
C ILE A 139 -15.42 -15.46 6.46
N ASP A 140 -15.97 -16.30 7.35
CA ASP A 140 -16.27 -17.71 7.08
C ASP A 140 -17.33 -17.86 5.99
N HIS A 141 -18.40 -17.05 6.04
CA HIS A 141 -19.46 -17.08 5.04
C HIS A 141 -18.97 -16.67 3.64
N LEU A 142 -18.07 -15.67 3.58
CA LEU A 142 -17.44 -15.22 2.33
C LEU A 142 -16.44 -16.24 1.77
N GLN A 143 -15.91 -17.13 2.60
CA GLN A 143 -14.84 -18.08 2.27
C GLN A 143 -13.63 -17.38 1.62
N ALA A 144 -13.16 -16.30 2.21
CA ALA A 144 -12.03 -15.53 1.69
C ALA A 144 -10.75 -16.38 1.58
N ALA A 145 -10.05 -16.34 0.44
CA ALA A 145 -8.74 -16.99 0.26
C ALA A 145 -7.62 -16.07 0.74
N SER A 146 -7.81 -14.79 0.55
CA SER A 146 -6.91 -13.74 1.00
C SER A 146 -7.65 -12.73 1.85
N ILE A 147 -6.92 -11.99 2.64
CA ILE A 147 -7.53 -10.93 3.44
C ILE A 147 -8.08 -9.78 2.58
N THR A 148 -7.58 -9.62 1.36
CA THR A 148 -8.10 -8.64 0.39
C THR A 148 -9.55 -8.94 0.01
N ASP A 149 -9.94 -10.22 -0.05
CA ASP A 149 -11.31 -10.63 -0.35
C ASP A 149 -12.30 -10.10 0.70
N VAL A 150 -11.85 -9.98 1.95
CA VAL A 150 -12.67 -9.48 3.06
C VAL A 150 -13.08 -8.02 2.85
N MET A 151 -12.27 -7.25 2.10
CA MET A 151 -12.58 -5.86 1.75
C MET A 151 -13.81 -5.72 0.84
N ALA A 152 -14.21 -6.80 0.15
CA ALA A 152 -15.42 -6.80 -0.66
C ALA A 152 -16.70 -6.49 0.16
N LEU A 153 -16.68 -6.67 1.48
CA LEU A 153 -17.79 -6.35 2.36
C LEU A 153 -17.92 -4.85 2.67
N LEU A 154 -16.95 -4.01 2.27
CA LEU A 154 -17.06 -2.55 2.39
C LEU A 154 -18.07 -1.99 1.38
N PRO A 155 -18.70 -0.83 1.67
CA PRO A 155 -19.71 -0.25 0.78
C PRO A 155 -19.20 -0.03 -0.65
N GLY A 156 -19.95 -0.49 -1.64
CA GLY A 156 -19.63 -0.37 -3.06
C GLY A 156 -18.41 -1.18 -3.53
N SER A 157 -17.79 -1.98 -2.65
CA SER A 157 -16.69 -2.88 -3.01
C SER A 157 -17.22 -4.16 -3.66
N LYS A 158 -16.35 -4.84 -4.46
CA LYS A 158 -16.70 -6.04 -5.20
C LYS A 158 -15.89 -7.24 -4.77
N PHE A 159 -16.50 -8.41 -4.83
CA PHE A 159 -15.83 -9.67 -4.55
C PHE A 159 -15.21 -10.27 -5.83
N ARG A 160 -13.95 -10.59 -5.75
CA ARG A 160 -13.16 -11.18 -6.84
C ARG A 160 -12.70 -12.59 -6.43
N GLY A 161 -13.68 -13.49 -6.24
CA GLY A 161 -13.40 -14.85 -5.78
C GLY A 161 -12.60 -15.74 -6.74
N ASP A 162 -12.46 -15.33 -8.00
CA ASP A 162 -11.61 -15.95 -9.02
C ASP A 162 -10.12 -15.61 -8.86
N LEU A 163 -9.79 -14.58 -8.09
CA LEU A 163 -8.41 -14.25 -7.77
C LEU A 163 -7.80 -15.31 -6.85
N ASN A 164 -6.60 -15.73 -7.17
CA ASN A 164 -5.85 -16.71 -6.42
C ASN A 164 -4.55 -16.13 -5.86
N LEU A 165 -3.82 -16.90 -5.06
CA LEU A 165 -2.58 -16.44 -4.44
C LEU A 165 -1.41 -16.25 -5.43
N THR A 166 -1.53 -16.68 -6.69
CA THR A 166 -0.52 -16.40 -7.71
C THR A 166 -0.56 -14.95 -8.20
N ASN A 167 -1.69 -14.24 -7.95
CA ASN A 167 -1.84 -12.85 -8.36
C ASN A 167 -1.09 -11.90 -7.42
N SER A 168 -0.12 -11.16 -7.95
CA SER A 168 0.71 -10.20 -7.21
C SER A 168 -0.02 -8.91 -6.77
N ASN A 169 -1.24 -8.67 -7.28
CA ASN A 169 -1.99 -7.44 -7.00
C ASN A 169 -2.81 -7.49 -5.69
N SER A 170 -2.51 -8.41 -4.79
CA SER A 170 -3.19 -8.54 -3.50
C SER A 170 -2.72 -7.47 -2.51
N LYS A 171 -3.22 -6.23 -2.65
CA LYS A 171 -2.91 -5.08 -1.80
C LYS A 171 -4.18 -4.38 -1.34
N PHE A 172 -4.12 -3.70 -0.18
CA PHE A 172 -5.25 -2.89 0.29
C PHE A 172 -5.28 -1.53 -0.40
N GLN A 173 -6.34 -1.26 -1.13
CA GLN A 173 -6.61 0.04 -1.76
C GLN A 173 -7.87 0.63 -1.14
N LEU A 174 -7.71 1.59 -0.23
CA LEU A 174 -8.83 2.28 0.41
C LEU A 174 -9.06 3.63 -0.28
N ARG A 175 -10.28 3.85 -0.80
CA ARG A 175 -10.71 5.13 -1.38
C ARG A 175 -9.78 5.68 -2.47
N GLY A 176 -9.18 4.82 -3.29
CA GLY A 176 -8.27 5.21 -4.38
C GLY A 176 -7.57 4.01 -5.01
N ASN A 177 -6.78 4.22 -6.06
CA ASN A 177 -6.06 3.21 -6.82
C ASN A 177 -4.54 3.40 -6.74
N ASP A 178 -3.77 2.38 -7.12
CA ASP A 178 -2.31 2.45 -7.19
C ASP A 178 -1.79 3.13 -8.47
N SER A 179 -2.63 3.20 -9.51
CA SER A 179 -2.32 3.93 -10.74
C SER A 179 -2.42 5.45 -10.61
N GLU A 180 -2.99 5.95 -9.52
CA GLU A 180 -3.10 7.36 -9.21
C GLU A 180 -1.78 7.91 -8.65
N ILE A 181 -1.50 9.20 -8.86
CA ILE A 181 -0.43 9.90 -8.16
C ILE A 181 -0.66 9.76 -6.65
N GLY A 182 0.38 9.42 -5.89
CA GLY A 182 0.25 9.18 -4.45
C GLY A 182 -0.48 7.88 -4.11
N SER A 183 -0.04 6.77 -4.69
CA SER A 183 -0.52 5.39 -4.48
C SER A 183 -1.35 5.15 -3.21
N ALA A 184 -2.60 4.72 -3.38
CA ALA A 184 -3.52 4.49 -2.27
C ALA A 184 -3.06 3.34 -1.36
N SER A 185 -2.50 2.29 -1.91
CA SER A 185 -2.04 1.15 -1.13
C SER A 185 -0.77 1.45 -0.33
N PHE A 186 0.14 2.27 -0.86
CA PHE A 186 1.35 2.72 -0.13
C PHE A 186 0.99 3.52 1.13
N GLY A 187 -0.04 4.36 1.03
CA GLY A 187 -0.56 5.16 2.14
C GLY A 187 -1.43 4.40 3.13
N THR A 188 -1.83 3.15 2.83
CA THR A 188 -2.68 2.34 3.70
C THR A 188 -1.84 1.57 4.72
N ALA A 189 -2.15 1.80 5.98
CA ALA A 189 -1.52 1.12 7.09
C ALA A 189 -2.14 -0.27 7.33
N VAL A 190 -1.31 -1.27 7.62
CA VAL A 190 -1.76 -2.64 7.91
C VAL A 190 -1.13 -3.12 9.22
N GLU A 191 -1.95 -3.62 10.13
CA GLU A 191 -1.51 -4.17 11.43
C GLU A 191 -2.17 -5.52 11.72
N ILE A 192 -1.39 -6.45 12.27
CA ILE A 192 -1.87 -7.73 12.79
C ILE A 192 -1.48 -7.81 14.26
N ASP A 193 -2.45 -7.87 15.16
CA ASP A 193 -2.23 -7.88 16.62
C ASP A 193 -1.29 -6.78 17.11
N GLY A 194 -1.37 -5.58 16.49
CA GLY A 194 -0.50 -4.45 16.81
C GLY A 194 0.88 -4.48 16.14
N VAL A 195 1.23 -5.55 15.42
CA VAL A 195 2.43 -5.61 14.58
C VAL A 195 2.18 -4.86 13.29
N ARG A 196 2.90 -3.75 13.09
CA ARG A 196 2.87 -3.01 11.84
C ARG A 196 3.55 -3.79 10.72
N LEU A 197 2.84 -4.01 9.62
CA LEU A 197 3.44 -4.46 8.38
C LEU A 197 3.97 -3.22 7.65
N ASN A 198 5.28 -3.05 7.68
CA ASN A 198 5.92 -1.84 7.16
C ASN A 198 6.39 -2.03 5.72
N ASN A 199 6.20 -1.01 4.88
CA ASN A 199 6.61 -0.99 3.48
C ASN A 199 7.69 0.07 3.18
N ASN A 200 8.22 0.77 4.20
CA ASN A 200 9.20 1.84 3.99
C ASN A 200 10.57 1.29 3.60
N ALA A 201 11.01 0.17 4.19
CA ALA A 201 12.30 -0.44 3.89
C ALA A 201 12.34 -1.23 2.58
N ALA A 202 11.25 -1.33 1.83
CA ALA A 202 11.22 -1.98 0.53
C ALA A 202 11.88 -1.10 -0.55
N MET A 203 12.60 -1.76 -1.47
CA MET A 203 13.32 -1.09 -2.56
C MET A 203 12.55 -1.08 -3.90
N GLY A 204 11.37 -1.69 -3.91
CA GLY A 204 10.47 -1.64 -5.06
C GLY A 204 9.74 -0.30 -5.22
N GLN A 205 8.85 -0.21 -6.20
CA GLN A 205 7.97 0.94 -6.34
C GLN A 205 7.16 1.18 -5.06
N MET A 206 6.78 2.44 -4.81
CA MET A 206 5.92 2.81 -3.70
C MET A 206 4.57 2.11 -3.80
N SER A 207 4.43 0.98 -3.15
CA SER A 207 3.24 0.15 -3.21
C SER A 207 2.86 -0.37 -1.82
N GLY A 208 1.63 -0.88 -1.70
CA GLY A 208 1.12 -1.44 -0.46
C GLY A 208 1.76 -2.77 -0.07
N ILE A 209 1.37 -3.25 1.09
CA ILE A 209 1.77 -4.55 1.62
C ILE A 209 1.15 -5.67 0.77
N ASP A 210 1.96 -6.66 0.41
CA ASP A 210 1.49 -7.89 -0.19
C ASP A 210 0.74 -8.74 0.85
N ASN A 211 -0.56 -8.95 0.62
CA ASN A 211 -1.45 -9.62 1.55
C ASN A 211 -1.49 -11.15 1.38
N ARG A 212 -0.83 -11.70 0.38
CA ARG A 212 -0.83 -13.15 0.11
C ARG A 212 -0.28 -13.98 1.27
N ASN A 213 0.62 -13.39 2.06
CA ASN A 213 1.25 -14.02 3.22
C ASN A 213 0.46 -13.84 4.53
N ILE A 214 -0.79 -13.41 4.46
CA ILE A 214 -1.65 -13.29 5.63
C ILE A 214 -2.68 -14.43 5.62
N SER A 215 -2.56 -15.33 6.60
CA SER A 215 -3.51 -16.42 6.81
C SER A 215 -4.86 -15.87 7.25
N VAL A 216 -5.92 -16.17 6.48
CA VAL A 216 -7.29 -15.77 6.80
C VAL A 216 -7.91 -16.66 7.88
N SER A 217 -7.54 -17.94 7.93
CA SER A 217 -8.07 -18.93 8.88
C SER A 217 -7.85 -18.53 10.34
N ASN A 218 -6.79 -17.76 10.60
CA ASN A 218 -6.40 -17.32 11.93
C ASN A 218 -7.03 -15.97 12.35
N ILE A 219 -7.65 -15.22 11.46
CA ILE A 219 -8.21 -13.91 11.75
C ILE A 219 -9.58 -14.05 12.44
N GLU A 220 -9.76 -13.36 13.57
CA GLU A 220 -11.03 -13.28 14.30
C GLU A 220 -11.91 -12.16 13.78
N HIS A 221 -11.34 -10.97 13.60
CA HIS A 221 -12.03 -9.83 13.00
C HIS A 221 -11.06 -8.89 12.31
N VAL A 222 -11.59 -8.12 11.37
CA VAL A 222 -10.89 -7.05 10.66
C VAL A 222 -11.58 -5.74 10.94
N GLU A 223 -10.82 -4.73 11.38
CA GLU A 223 -11.29 -3.36 11.53
C GLU A 223 -10.63 -2.51 10.43
N VAL A 224 -11.45 -1.87 9.60
CA VAL A 224 -11.00 -0.95 8.55
C VAL A 224 -11.37 0.46 8.94
N VAL A 225 -10.37 1.29 9.26
CA VAL A 225 -10.55 2.70 9.60
C VAL A 225 -10.32 3.51 8.33
N THR A 226 -11.39 4.06 7.78
CA THR A 226 -11.35 4.89 6.56
C THR A 226 -11.40 6.39 6.89
N GLY A 227 -11.88 6.76 8.08
CA GLY A 227 -11.89 8.12 8.60
C GLY A 227 -10.57 8.54 9.25
N VAL A 228 -10.57 9.68 9.95
CA VAL A 228 -9.42 10.19 10.68
C VAL A 228 -9.12 9.30 11.90
N PRO A 229 -8.03 8.51 11.89
CA PRO A 229 -7.75 7.57 12.97
C PRO A 229 -7.27 8.28 14.25
N SER A 230 -7.20 7.57 15.37
CA SER A 230 -6.56 8.04 16.59
C SER A 230 -5.10 8.45 16.34
N VAL A 231 -4.59 9.43 17.10
CA VAL A 231 -3.19 9.91 17.00
C VAL A 231 -2.15 8.86 17.38
N GLU A 232 -2.54 7.77 18.02
CA GLU A 232 -1.62 6.66 18.30
C GLU A 232 -1.11 5.96 17.02
N TYR A 233 -1.78 6.17 15.87
CA TYR A 233 -1.39 5.61 14.58
C TYR A 233 -0.74 6.67 13.69
N GLY A 234 0.50 6.44 13.32
CA GLY A 234 1.29 7.27 12.39
C GLY A 234 1.65 6.51 11.10
N ASP A 235 2.46 7.14 10.26
CA ASP A 235 2.99 6.58 9.01
C ASP A 235 1.89 6.03 8.09
N LEU A 236 0.87 6.85 7.82
CA LEU A 236 -0.25 6.51 6.95
C LEU A 236 -0.87 7.78 6.35
N THR A 237 -1.46 7.65 5.15
CA THR A 237 -2.22 8.74 4.52
C THR A 237 -3.59 8.31 4.01
N ASN A 238 -3.86 7.01 3.92
CA ASN A 238 -5.06 6.52 3.22
C ASN A 238 -6.00 5.67 4.08
N GLY A 239 -5.66 5.45 5.35
CA GLY A 239 -6.45 4.66 6.26
C GLY A 239 -5.66 3.53 6.93
N LEU A 240 -6.35 2.72 7.73
CA LEU A 240 -5.73 1.68 8.55
C LEU A 240 -6.57 0.41 8.53
N VAL A 241 -5.94 -0.72 8.24
CA VAL A 241 -6.54 -2.06 8.33
C VAL A 241 -5.92 -2.78 9.52
N LYS A 242 -6.73 -3.09 10.52
CA LYS A 242 -6.31 -3.81 11.72
C LYS A 242 -6.91 -5.20 11.72
N MET A 243 -6.09 -6.18 11.89
CA MET A 243 -6.49 -7.58 12.00
C MET A 243 -6.19 -8.07 13.41
N THR A 244 -7.16 -8.75 13.99
CA THR A 244 -6.99 -9.42 15.28
C THR A 244 -7.07 -10.92 15.04
N THR A 245 -6.04 -11.64 15.50
CA THR A 245 -6.01 -13.09 15.41
C THR A 245 -6.80 -13.74 16.56
N LYS A 246 -7.18 -14.98 16.37
CA LYS A 246 -7.87 -15.77 17.37
C LYS A 246 -7.00 -15.97 18.61
N LYS A 247 -7.60 -15.76 19.78
CA LYS A 247 -6.91 -15.83 21.09
C LYS A 247 -7.75 -16.63 22.09
N GLY A 248 -7.12 -17.16 23.12
CA GLY A 248 -7.81 -17.86 24.18
C GLY A 248 -8.06 -19.35 23.89
N ARG A 249 -8.92 -19.95 24.70
CA ARG A 249 -9.31 -21.37 24.58
C ARG A 249 -10.31 -21.50 23.42
N THR A 250 -10.04 -22.41 22.52
CA THR A 250 -10.95 -22.78 21.42
C THR A 250 -10.94 -24.28 21.22
N PRO A 251 -12.06 -24.90 20.79
CA PRO A 251 -12.09 -26.31 20.41
C PRO A 251 -11.09 -26.61 19.32
N LEU A 252 -10.71 -27.87 19.17
CA LEU A 252 -9.96 -28.30 18.00
C LEU A 252 -10.82 -28.07 16.77
N THR A 253 -10.32 -27.30 15.83
CA THR A 253 -11.02 -26.97 14.59
C THR A 253 -10.14 -27.33 13.41
N VAL A 254 -10.67 -28.11 12.48
CA VAL A 254 -10.05 -28.45 11.20
C VAL A 254 -10.88 -27.83 10.10
N GLU A 255 -10.26 -27.13 9.19
CA GLU A 255 -10.94 -26.50 8.05
C GLU A 255 -10.23 -26.89 6.74
N VAL A 256 -11.03 -27.31 5.76
CA VAL A 256 -10.61 -27.62 4.41
C VAL A 256 -11.43 -26.78 3.45
N SER A 257 -10.80 -25.97 2.65
CA SER A 257 -11.43 -25.16 1.60
C SER A 257 -10.83 -25.52 0.24
N VAL A 258 -11.70 -25.86 -0.69
CA VAL A 258 -11.32 -26.30 -2.03
C VAL A 258 -12.00 -25.44 -3.08
N ARG A 259 -11.20 -24.96 -4.01
CA ARG A 259 -11.59 -24.18 -5.17
C ARG A 259 -10.89 -24.77 -6.40
N PRO A 260 -11.31 -24.46 -7.63
CA PRO A 260 -10.67 -25.04 -8.81
C PRO A 260 -9.15 -24.88 -8.86
N ASN A 261 -8.63 -23.75 -8.40
CA ASN A 261 -7.20 -23.42 -8.47
C ASN A 261 -6.56 -23.11 -7.10
N THR A 262 -7.26 -23.31 -5.99
CA THR A 262 -6.74 -22.99 -4.65
C THR A 262 -7.27 -23.97 -3.61
N GLN A 263 -6.39 -24.51 -2.80
CA GLN A 263 -6.69 -25.38 -1.68
C GLN A 263 -6.13 -24.79 -0.40
N ILE A 264 -6.93 -24.75 0.67
CA ILE A 264 -6.52 -24.25 1.98
C ILE A 264 -6.88 -25.30 3.03
N TYR A 265 -5.90 -25.66 3.84
CA TYR A 265 -6.04 -26.56 4.97
C TYR A 265 -5.61 -25.83 6.23
N SER A 266 -6.42 -25.85 7.27
CA SER A 266 -6.02 -25.28 8.55
C SER A 266 -6.43 -26.15 9.73
N ILE A 267 -5.63 -26.10 10.77
CA ILE A 267 -5.87 -26.74 12.06
C ILE A 267 -5.62 -25.72 13.16
N GLN A 268 -6.52 -25.65 14.12
CA GLN A 268 -6.46 -24.70 15.21
C GLN A 268 -6.91 -25.34 16.52
N LYS A 269 -6.21 -25.01 17.63
CA LYS A 269 -6.65 -25.36 18.99
C LYS A 269 -6.19 -24.34 20.01
N GLY A 270 -7.03 -24.05 20.98
CA GLY A 270 -6.69 -23.28 22.17
C GLY A 270 -6.52 -24.16 23.38
N PHE A 271 -5.40 -23.99 24.09
CA PHE A 271 -5.01 -24.78 25.27
C PHE A 271 -4.97 -23.91 26.51
N ASN A 272 -5.27 -24.49 27.66
CA ASN A 272 -4.97 -23.88 28.94
C ASN A 272 -3.54 -24.24 29.34
N VAL A 273 -2.67 -23.25 29.48
CA VAL A 273 -1.24 -23.44 29.80
C VAL A 273 -0.84 -22.53 30.96
N HIS A 274 -0.38 -23.12 32.06
CA HIS A 274 0.18 -22.39 33.22
C HIS A 274 -0.61 -21.17 33.69
N GLY A 275 -1.96 -21.28 33.66
CA GLY A 275 -2.83 -20.18 34.07
C GLY A 275 -3.04 -19.06 33.09
N GLY A 276 -2.65 -19.29 31.87
CA GLY A 276 -2.98 -18.53 30.66
C GLY A 276 -3.63 -19.42 29.63
N ALA A 277 -3.88 -18.89 28.47
CA ALA A 277 -4.37 -19.60 27.30
C ALA A 277 -3.38 -19.46 26.15
N LEU A 278 -3.05 -20.57 25.50
CA LEU A 278 -2.25 -20.64 24.29
C LEU A 278 -3.18 -21.04 23.13
N ASN A 279 -3.25 -20.21 22.10
CA ASN A 279 -3.92 -20.54 20.86
C ASN A 279 -2.86 -20.82 19.79
N ALA A 280 -2.98 -21.95 19.10
CA ALA A 280 -2.11 -22.36 18.02
C ALA A 280 -2.93 -22.59 16.75
N THR A 281 -2.51 -22.02 15.64
CA THR A 281 -3.11 -22.20 14.31
C THR A 281 -2.02 -22.52 13.32
N ALA A 282 -2.18 -23.61 12.55
CA ALA A 282 -1.37 -23.92 11.38
C ALA A 282 -2.25 -23.90 10.14
N GLU A 283 -1.72 -23.37 9.04
CA GLU A 283 -2.40 -23.28 7.75
C GLU A 283 -1.43 -23.68 6.63
N ARG A 284 -1.93 -24.42 5.66
CA ARG A 284 -1.31 -24.61 4.35
C ARG A 284 -2.27 -24.18 3.26
N ALA A 285 -1.84 -23.28 2.40
CA ALA A 285 -2.57 -22.86 1.22
C ALA A 285 -1.71 -23.09 -0.02
N VAL A 286 -2.28 -23.69 -1.04
CA VAL A 286 -1.64 -23.95 -2.34
C VAL A 286 -2.55 -23.39 -3.43
N SER A 287 -2.00 -22.57 -4.29
CA SER A 287 -2.70 -21.99 -5.43
C SER A 287 -1.93 -22.24 -6.72
N ILE A 288 -2.66 -22.48 -7.80
CA ILE A 288 -2.13 -22.52 -9.16
C ILE A 288 -2.78 -21.43 -10.00
N ALA A 289 -2.05 -20.86 -10.95
CA ALA A 289 -2.58 -19.77 -11.78
C ALA A 289 -3.71 -20.26 -12.70
N ASN A 290 -3.52 -21.43 -13.32
CA ASN A 290 -4.48 -22.02 -14.23
C ASN A 290 -4.40 -23.55 -14.13
N ILE A 291 -5.56 -24.22 -14.20
CA ILE A 291 -5.65 -25.69 -14.16
C ILE A 291 -4.99 -26.32 -15.38
N SER A 292 -5.10 -25.71 -16.55
CA SER A 292 -4.47 -26.20 -17.78
C SER A 292 -2.96 -25.93 -17.86
N HIS A 293 -2.44 -25.02 -17.03
CA HIS A 293 -1.01 -24.69 -16.94
C HIS A 293 -0.59 -24.61 -15.47
N PRO A 294 -0.45 -25.74 -14.77
CA PRO A 294 -0.22 -25.77 -13.32
C PRO A 294 1.19 -25.38 -12.90
N TYR A 295 2.04 -25.01 -13.86
CA TYR A 295 3.47 -24.69 -13.62
C TYR A 295 3.70 -23.33 -12.96
N THR A 296 2.63 -22.54 -12.78
CA THR A 296 2.66 -21.31 -11.97
C THR A 296 1.84 -21.52 -10.72
N SER A 297 2.49 -21.49 -9.58
CA SER A 297 1.89 -21.77 -8.28
C SER A 297 2.32 -20.77 -7.20
N TYR A 298 1.59 -20.76 -6.11
CA TYR A 298 1.93 -20.03 -4.89
C TYR A 298 1.61 -20.89 -3.68
N ASP A 299 2.59 -21.07 -2.80
CA ASP A 299 2.46 -21.80 -1.55
C ASP A 299 2.54 -20.86 -0.37
N ARG A 300 1.69 -21.09 0.65
CA ARG A 300 1.73 -20.43 1.94
C ARG A 300 1.59 -21.48 3.05
N ASN A 301 2.60 -21.57 3.91
CA ASN A 301 2.57 -22.41 5.11
C ASN A 301 2.73 -21.51 6.32
N GLY A 302 1.66 -21.29 7.05
CA GLY A 302 1.58 -20.37 8.17
C GLY A 302 1.50 -21.09 9.51
N LEU A 303 2.18 -20.56 10.53
CA LEU A 303 2.03 -20.93 11.93
C LEU A 303 1.81 -19.68 12.76
N THR A 304 0.82 -19.70 13.62
CA THR A 304 0.56 -18.61 14.58
C THR A 304 0.38 -19.18 15.97
N LEU A 305 1.04 -18.57 16.95
CA LEU A 305 0.99 -18.89 18.36
C LEU A 305 0.64 -17.61 19.13
N ASN A 306 -0.41 -17.65 19.94
CA ASN A 306 -0.82 -16.55 20.80
C ASN A 306 -0.97 -17.03 22.23
N TYR A 307 -0.14 -16.53 23.11
CA TYR A 307 -0.26 -16.79 24.55
C TYR A 307 -0.76 -15.55 25.28
N ASN A 308 -1.80 -15.71 26.08
CA ASN A 308 -2.31 -14.64 26.92
C ASN A 308 -2.42 -15.09 28.37
N ARG A 309 -2.07 -14.17 29.27
CA ARG A 309 -2.18 -14.40 30.71
C ARG A 309 -2.42 -13.10 31.45
N THR A 310 -3.23 -13.15 32.50
CA THR A 310 -3.48 -12.03 33.39
C THR A 310 -2.80 -12.26 34.73
N PHE A 311 -1.94 -11.33 35.14
CA PHE A 311 -1.22 -11.31 36.38
C PHE A 311 -1.84 -10.27 37.33
N LEU A 312 -1.41 -10.22 38.58
CA LEU A 312 -1.77 -9.21 39.57
C LEU A 312 -3.29 -9.07 39.86
N GLN A 313 -4.09 -10.08 39.54
CA GLN A 313 -5.54 -10.06 39.75
C GLN A 313 -5.88 -9.87 41.24
N LYS A 314 -5.13 -10.54 42.13
CA LYS A 314 -5.32 -10.43 43.61
C LYS A 314 -5.10 -9.00 44.13
N LEU A 315 -4.24 -8.23 43.50
CA LEU A 315 -3.93 -6.85 43.87
C LEU A 315 -4.93 -5.83 43.32
N LYS A 316 -6.00 -6.27 42.65
CA LYS A 316 -6.98 -5.41 41.97
C LYS A 316 -6.40 -4.48 40.90
N THR A 317 -5.19 -4.77 40.45
CA THR A 317 -4.47 -4.03 39.39
C THR A 317 -4.02 -5.02 38.31
N PRO A 318 -4.94 -5.64 37.57
CA PRO A 318 -4.62 -6.70 36.63
C PRO A 318 -3.65 -6.21 35.56
N LEU A 319 -2.62 -7.02 35.32
CA LEU A 319 -1.68 -6.90 34.23
C LEU A 319 -1.96 -8.01 33.21
N MET A 320 -2.52 -7.66 32.07
CA MET A 320 -2.71 -8.57 30.95
C MET A 320 -1.45 -8.57 30.10
N VAL A 321 -0.91 -9.73 29.82
CA VAL A 321 0.22 -9.95 28.94
C VAL A 321 -0.21 -10.84 27.78
N ASN A 322 -0.03 -10.35 26.58
CA ASN A 322 -0.21 -11.10 25.33
C ASN A 322 1.14 -11.21 24.61
N ILE A 323 1.51 -12.43 24.25
CA ILE A 323 2.72 -12.71 23.48
C ILE A 323 2.26 -13.43 22.21
N GLY A 324 2.55 -12.86 21.07
CA GLY A 324 2.24 -13.41 19.77
C GLY A 324 3.50 -13.73 19.00
N ALA A 325 3.50 -14.85 18.29
CA ALA A 325 4.48 -15.18 17.28
C ALA A 325 3.77 -15.77 16.08
N SER A 326 4.08 -15.29 14.89
CA SER A 326 3.55 -15.85 13.66
C SER A 326 4.62 -15.85 12.57
N GLY A 327 4.64 -16.92 11.81
CA GLY A 327 5.53 -17.08 10.69
C GLY A 327 4.77 -17.60 9.48
N ASN A 328 5.32 -17.31 8.32
CA ASN A 328 4.87 -17.85 7.06
C ASN A 328 6.06 -18.23 6.22
N ILE A 329 6.03 -19.43 5.65
CA ILE A 329 7.04 -19.96 4.73
C ILE A 329 6.33 -20.33 3.44
N GLY A 330 6.89 -19.91 2.30
CA GLY A 330 6.34 -20.21 1.00
C GLY A 330 6.74 -19.18 -0.04
N GLY A 331 5.98 -19.11 -1.11
CA GLY A 331 6.27 -18.18 -2.17
C GLY A 331 5.70 -18.61 -3.52
N PHE A 332 6.26 -18.03 -4.56
CA PHE A 332 5.82 -18.16 -5.92
C PHE A 332 6.77 -19.07 -6.71
N ASP A 333 6.23 -19.95 -7.51
CA ASP A 333 6.96 -20.77 -8.48
C ASP A 333 6.29 -20.64 -9.85
N ALA A 334 7.03 -20.19 -10.85
CA ALA A 334 6.62 -20.20 -12.23
C ALA A 334 7.72 -20.87 -13.05
N SER A 335 7.37 -21.97 -13.69
CA SER A 335 8.27 -22.76 -14.54
C SER A 335 7.66 -22.91 -15.93
N ASN A 336 8.48 -23.08 -16.94
CA ASN A 336 8.00 -23.44 -18.26
C ASN A 336 7.36 -24.83 -18.25
N ASP A 337 6.48 -25.06 -19.21
CA ASP A 337 5.99 -26.40 -19.53
C ASP A 337 7.17 -27.33 -19.82
N PRO A 338 7.31 -28.49 -19.15
CA PRO A 338 8.38 -29.44 -19.38
C PRO A 338 8.52 -29.90 -20.84
N ASP A 339 7.42 -29.91 -21.60
CA ASP A 339 7.41 -30.27 -23.01
C ASP A 339 8.15 -29.26 -23.89
N GLN A 340 8.32 -28.01 -23.43
CA GLN A 340 9.11 -27.00 -24.15
C GLN A 340 10.62 -27.25 -24.09
N LYS A 341 11.08 -28.15 -23.22
CA LYS A 341 12.51 -28.51 -23.01
C LYS A 341 13.40 -27.30 -22.67
N LEU A 342 12.84 -26.23 -22.16
CA LEU A 342 13.54 -25.04 -21.68
C LEU A 342 13.50 -25.02 -20.16
N ASN A 343 14.62 -24.83 -19.51
CA ASN A 343 14.71 -24.70 -18.04
C ASN A 343 14.53 -23.27 -17.59
N ASN A 344 13.50 -22.58 -18.09
CA ASN A 344 13.15 -21.26 -17.62
C ASN A 344 12.26 -21.38 -16.39
N TYR A 345 12.62 -20.65 -15.32
CA TYR A 345 11.79 -20.58 -14.14
C TYR A 345 11.98 -19.26 -13.37
N GLN A 346 10.98 -18.90 -12.61
CA GLN A 346 11.03 -17.84 -11.61
C GLN A 346 10.51 -18.41 -10.29
N LYS A 347 11.39 -18.54 -9.30
CA LYS A 347 11.05 -19.01 -7.95
C LYS A 347 11.25 -17.88 -6.97
N ALA A 348 10.22 -17.53 -6.22
CA ALA A 348 10.29 -16.49 -5.21
C ALA A 348 9.89 -17.05 -3.84
N SER A 349 10.81 -17.11 -2.89
CA SER A 349 10.47 -17.31 -1.49
C SER A 349 10.03 -15.98 -0.87
N HIS A 350 8.98 -16.04 -0.07
CA HIS A 350 8.48 -14.89 0.66
C HIS A 350 8.18 -15.31 2.11
N ASN A 351 9.23 -15.49 2.88
CA ASN A 351 9.13 -15.90 4.27
C ASN A 351 8.95 -14.67 5.16
N THR A 352 8.08 -14.79 6.16
CA THR A 352 7.83 -13.71 7.12
C THR A 352 7.85 -14.24 8.54
N LEU A 353 8.42 -13.45 9.44
CA LEU A 353 8.38 -13.71 10.88
C LEU A 353 7.88 -12.46 11.59
N ARG A 354 6.88 -12.63 12.43
CA ARG A 354 6.30 -11.56 13.24
C ARG A 354 6.28 -12.00 14.69
N ALA A 355 6.62 -11.09 15.58
CA ALA A 355 6.54 -11.30 17.02
C ALA A 355 6.03 -10.02 17.68
N ASN A 356 5.22 -10.18 18.71
CA ASN A 356 4.75 -9.05 19.52
C ASN A 356 4.62 -9.45 20.99
N ILE A 357 4.78 -8.45 21.82
CA ILE A 357 4.40 -8.49 23.21
C ILE A 357 3.55 -7.26 23.53
N ASP A 358 2.38 -7.48 24.09
CA ASP A 358 1.48 -6.43 24.53
C ASP A 358 1.19 -6.60 26.01
N MET A 359 1.52 -5.59 26.79
CA MET A 359 1.26 -5.53 28.20
C MET A 359 0.23 -4.43 28.48
N SER A 360 -0.85 -4.77 29.13
CA SER A 360 -1.91 -3.84 29.52
C SER A 360 -2.13 -3.89 31.01
N TRP A 361 -1.66 -2.89 31.71
CA TRP A 361 -1.76 -2.78 33.15
C TRP A 361 -2.88 -1.82 33.54
N SER A 362 -3.90 -2.35 34.22
CA SER A 362 -4.97 -1.53 34.81
C SER A 362 -4.51 -1.05 36.18
N ALA A 363 -3.74 0.05 36.21
CA ALA A 363 -3.14 0.60 37.41
C ALA A 363 -4.17 1.15 38.41
N ASN A 364 -5.33 1.57 37.93
CA ASN A 364 -6.45 2.14 38.72
C ASN A 364 -6.01 3.25 39.71
N LYS A 365 -4.95 4.00 39.36
CA LYS A 365 -4.48 5.12 40.16
C LYS A 365 -5.19 6.43 39.74
N LYS A 366 -5.22 7.42 40.64
CA LYS A 366 -5.92 8.69 40.42
C LYS A 366 -5.53 9.40 39.10
N TRP A 367 -4.24 9.30 38.69
CA TRP A 367 -3.70 9.99 37.52
C TRP A 367 -3.49 9.07 36.33
N ILE A 368 -3.29 7.76 36.56
CA ILE A 368 -3.09 6.76 35.53
C ILE A 368 -4.05 5.62 35.81
N THR A 369 -5.05 5.48 34.96
CA THR A 369 -6.01 4.37 35.07
C THR A 369 -5.50 3.11 34.35
N LYS A 370 -4.76 3.31 33.25
CA LYS A 370 -4.25 2.22 32.43
C LYS A 370 -2.90 2.60 31.82
N MET A 371 -1.97 1.65 31.80
CA MET A 371 -0.74 1.75 30.99
C MET A 371 -0.69 0.59 29.99
N ASN A 372 -0.21 0.91 28.80
CA ASN A 372 0.01 -0.10 27.76
C ASN A 372 1.45 0.03 27.27
N PHE A 373 2.15 -1.08 27.26
CA PHE A 373 3.42 -1.25 26.56
C PHE A 373 3.23 -2.27 25.46
N SER A 374 3.66 -1.95 24.24
CA SER A 374 3.70 -2.89 23.15
C SER A 374 5.05 -2.82 22.45
N ALA A 375 5.61 -3.97 22.15
CA ALA A 375 6.78 -4.08 21.31
C ALA A 375 6.51 -5.10 20.20
N SER A 376 6.99 -4.82 19.00
CA SER A 376 6.78 -5.71 17.86
C SER A 376 7.98 -5.76 16.94
N ALA A 377 8.12 -6.90 16.26
CA ALA A 377 9.10 -7.14 15.23
C ALA A 377 8.39 -7.74 14.00
N ASN A 378 8.72 -7.25 12.82
CA ASN A 378 8.31 -7.81 11.56
C ASN A 378 9.53 -7.95 10.66
N TYR A 379 9.88 -9.16 10.31
CA TYR A 379 10.99 -9.49 9.42
C TYR A 379 10.45 -10.24 8.21
N SER A 380 10.92 -9.88 7.04
CA SER A 380 10.64 -10.61 5.80
C SER A 380 11.93 -11.02 5.13
N ASP A 381 11.98 -12.24 4.62
CA ASP A 381 13.04 -12.76 3.77
C ASP A 381 12.42 -13.09 2.41
N LYS A 382 12.68 -12.20 1.46
CA LYS A 382 12.19 -12.29 0.10
C LYS A 382 13.36 -12.53 -0.82
N LYS A 383 13.42 -13.73 -1.41
CA LYS A 383 14.43 -14.09 -2.40
C LYS A 383 13.74 -14.56 -3.67
N GLN A 384 13.97 -13.88 -4.78
CA GLN A 384 13.52 -14.30 -6.09
C GLN A 384 14.73 -14.80 -6.90
N THR A 385 14.60 -15.97 -7.48
CA THR A 385 15.57 -16.57 -8.39
C THR A 385 14.90 -16.71 -9.76
N THR A 386 15.51 -16.15 -10.78
CA THR A 386 15.04 -16.24 -12.17
C THR A 386 16.13 -16.87 -13.01
N ASN A 387 15.82 -17.99 -13.68
CA ASN A 387 16.66 -18.64 -14.65
C ASN A 387 16.04 -18.46 -16.04
N GLU A 388 16.72 -17.74 -16.91
CA GLU A 388 16.18 -17.37 -18.21
C GLU A 388 17.11 -17.78 -19.35
N PHE A 389 16.58 -18.51 -20.31
CA PHE A 389 17.30 -18.88 -21.53
C PHE A 389 17.54 -17.65 -22.40
N LYS A 390 18.77 -17.45 -22.80
CA LYS A 390 19.21 -16.41 -23.73
C LYS A 390 19.98 -17.05 -24.90
N SER A 391 19.90 -16.39 -26.04
CA SER A 391 20.70 -16.78 -27.21
C SER A 391 21.07 -15.54 -28.03
N SER A 392 22.23 -15.58 -28.66
CA SER A 392 22.69 -14.53 -29.56
C SER A 392 23.54 -15.13 -30.68
N THR A 393 23.36 -14.62 -31.88
CA THR A 393 24.16 -14.95 -33.06
C THR A 393 25.44 -14.13 -33.17
N SER A 394 25.59 -13.08 -32.35
CA SER A 394 26.76 -12.21 -32.27
C SER A 394 27.34 -12.20 -30.85
N SER A 395 28.61 -11.80 -30.74
CA SER A 395 29.21 -11.53 -29.44
C SER A 395 28.41 -10.48 -28.67
N GLN A 396 28.23 -10.70 -27.36
CA GLN A 396 27.48 -9.82 -26.47
C GLN A 396 28.43 -9.25 -25.42
N GLU A 397 28.42 -7.94 -25.28
CA GLU A 397 29.10 -7.26 -24.19
C GLU A 397 28.25 -7.24 -22.92
N ALA A 398 28.90 -7.38 -21.79
CA ALA A 398 28.33 -7.18 -20.47
C ALA A 398 29.24 -6.22 -19.70
N ILE A 399 28.72 -5.06 -19.33
CA ILE A 399 29.50 -3.99 -18.72
C ILE A 399 29.19 -3.94 -17.24
N HIS A 400 30.23 -4.09 -16.42
CA HIS A 400 30.16 -4.17 -14.97
C HIS A 400 30.91 -3.03 -14.25
N SER A 401 31.60 -2.15 -15.01
CA SER A 401 32.37 -1.02 -14.47
C SER A 401 31.50 -0.07 -13.63
N MET A 402 31.97 0.29 -12.44
CA MET A 402 31.27 1.14 -11.49
C MET A 402 31.84 2.56 -11.37
N THR A 403 32.90 2.86 -12.13
CA THR A 403 33.61 4.14 -12.09
C THR A 403 33.67 4.75 -13.48
N ASN A 404 33.84 6.07 -13.52
CA ASN A 404 34.07 6.76 -14.79
C ASN A 404 35.36 6.27 -15.43
N GLY A 405 35.36 6.06 -16.73
CA GLY A 405 36.56 5.68 -17.47
C GLY A 405 36.27 4.86 -18.72
N TYR A 406 37.34 4.61 -19.46
CA TYR A 406 37.33 3.82 -20.68
C TYR A 406 37.90 2.44 -20.40
N PHE A 407 37.08 1.41 -20.63
CA PHE A 407 37.40 0.02 -20.30
C PHE A 407 37.42 -0.83 -21.54
N VAL A 408 38.45 -1.67 -21.65
CA VAL A 408 38.59 -2.63 -22.76
C VAL A 408 37.78 -3.86 -22.45
N ALA A 409 37.08 -4.37 -23.44
CA ALA A 409 36.35 -5.63 -23.32
C ALA A 409 37.34 -6.80 -23.24
N ASN A 410 37.30 -7.50 -22.13
CA ASN A 410 38.03 -8.73 -21.94
C ASN A 410 37.29 -9.89 -22.59
N LYS A 411 38.03 -10.89 -23.05
CA LYS A 411 37.46 -12.15 -23.51
C LYS A 411 36.71 -12.83 -22.37
N TYR A 412 35.78 -13.68 -22.72
CA TYR A 412 35.02 -14.55 -21.84
C TYR A 412 35.92 -15.59 -21.10
N GLU A 413 36.99 -15.19 -20.53
CA GLU A 413 37.91 -16.07 -19.78
C GLU A 413 37.90 -15.67 -18.30
N ASN A 414 37.07 -16.31 -17.53
CA ASN A 414 37.18 -16.51 -16.08
C ASN A 414 37.50 -15.33 -15.16
N ASP A 415 37.40 -14.06 -15.63
CA ASP A 415 37.61 -12.92 -14.76
C ASP A 415 36.27 -12.28 -14.34
N PRO A 416 35.70 -12.64 -13.19
CA PRO A 416 34.47 -12.04 -12.70
C PRO A 416 34.64 -10.57 -12.26
N THR A 417 35.90 -10.07 -12.19
CA THR A 417 36.22 -8.69 -11.83
C THR A 417 36.40 -7.81 -13.05
N ALA A 418 36.33 -8.35 -14.27
CA ALA A 418 36.47 -7.58 -15.48
C ALA A 418 35.39 -6.49 -15.58
N ASN A 419 35.78 -5.27 -15.90
CA ASN A 419 34.84 -4.15 -16.08
C ASN A 419 33.92 -4.34 -17.30
N VAL A 420 34.41 -5.02 -18.33
CA VAL A 420 33.64 -5.36 -19.55
C VAL A 420 33.99 -6.80 -19.96
N ILE A 421 32.99 -7.63 -20.05
CA ILE A 421 33.11 -9.02 -20.51
C ILE A 421 32.53 -9.13 -21.92
N LEU A 422 33.25 -9.75 -22.83
CA LEU A 422 32.76 -10.04 -24.18
C LEU A 422 32.41 -11.53 -24.28
N ARG A 423 31.13 -11.87 -24.32
CA ARG A 423 30.65 -13.25 -24.51
C ARG A 423 30.64 -13.61 -25.99
N PRO A 424 31.05 -14.83 -26.34
CA PRO A 424 30.94 -15.32 -27.70
C PRO A 424 29.48 -15.57 -28.11
N PRO A 425 29.16 -15.69 -29.40
CA PRO A 425 27.83 -16.12 -29.83
C PRO A 425 27.50 -17.51 -29.28
N GLY A 426 26.22 -17.76 -29.06
CA GLY A 426 25.74 -19.03 -28.49
C GLY A 426 24.48 -18.91 -27.70
N SER A 427 24.22 -19.95 -26.90
CA SER A 427 23.08 -20.00 -26.00
C SER A 427 23.55 -20.26 -24.56
N TRP A 428 22.87 -19.58 -23.58
CA TRP A 428 23.20 -19.73 -22.18
C TRP A 428 21.96 -19.52 -21.32
N TYR A 429 22.06 -19.74 -20.01
CA TYR A 429 21.05 -19.35 -19.02
C TYR A 429 21.59 -18.23 -18.14
N GLU A 430 20.75 -17.21 -17.91
CA GLU A 430 21.03 -16.14 -16.94
C GLU A 430 20.34 -16.47 -15.63
N LEU A 431 21.14 -16.76 -14.58
CA LEU A 431 20.63 -17.04 -13.25
C LEU A 431 20.75 -15.78 -12.37
N ARG A 432 19.63 -15.09 -12.21
CA ARG A 432 19.51 -13.83 -11.44
C ARG A 432 18.86 -14.07 -10.11
N HIS A 433 19.42 -13.48 -9.07
CA HIS A 433 18.82 -13.40 -7.74
C HIS A 433 18.43 -11.97 -7.38
N GLN A 434 17.30 -11.82 -6.68
CA GLN A 434 16.87 -10.58 -6.03
C GLN A 434 16.61 -10.91 -4.57
N ASP A 435 17.31 -10.24 -3.65
CA ASP A 435 17.28 -10.51 -2.23
C ASP A 435 16.89 -9.24 -1.46
N GLU A 436 15.74 -9.28 -0.77
CA GLU A 436 15.23 -8.22 0.10
C GLU A 436 14.92 -8.78 1.49
N LYS A 437 15.46 -8.14 2.52
CA LYS A 437 15.28 -8.55 3.92
C LYS A 437 14.90 -7.36 4.81
N PRO A 438 13.73 -6.76 4.60
CA PRO A 438 13.25 -5.67 5.43
C PRO A 438 12.95 -6.16 6.86
N LEU A 439 13.52 -5.46 7.84
CA LEU A 439 13.24 -5.57 9.26
C LEU A 439 12.56 -4.29 9.75
N TYR A 440 11.48 -4.44 10.46
CA TYR A 440 10.81 -3.38 11.19
C TYR A 440 10.67 -3.75 12.67
N LEU A 441 11.13 -2.87 13.54
CA LEU A 441 10.96 -2.98 14.99
C LEU A 441 10.17 -1.78 15.49
N SER A 442 9.29 -1.97 16.45
CA SER A 442 8.66 -0.86 17.15
C SER A 442 8.47 -1.15 18.62
N ALA A 443 8.53 -0.09 19.41
CA ALA A 443 8.20 -0.11 20.84
C ALA A 443 7.33 1.11 21.15
N LYS A 444 6.18 0.90 21.77
CA LYS A 444 5.20 1.93 22.08
C LYS A 444 4.79 1.85 23.55
N LEU A 445 4.84 2.97 24.23
CA LEU A 445 4.35 3.13 25.60
C LEU A 445 3.25 4.17 25.60
N LYS A 446 2.09 3.86 26.20
CA LYS A 446 1.01 4.81 26.39
C LYS A 446 0.39 4.69 27.78
N ALA A 447 -0.02 5.83 28.32
CA ALA A 447 -0.74 5.96 29.57
C ALA A 447 -2.10 6.57 29.32
N GLU A 448 -3.13 6.07 29.97
CA GLU A 448 -4.49 6.57 29.87
C GLU A 448 -4.97 7.02 31.26
N SER A 449 -5.64 8.14 31.29
CA SER A 449 -6.34 8.66 32.46
C SER A 449 -7.82 8.80 32.14
N ASN A 450 -8.66 7.93 32.71
CA ASN A 450 -10.11 7.97 32.53
C ASN A 450 -10.74 8.60 33.75
N ARG A 451 -11.46 9.72 33.55
CA ARG A 451 -12.03 10.52 34.64
C ARG A 451 -13.44 10.99 34.35
N ARG A 452 -14.24 11.05 35.37
CA ARG A 452 -15.49 11.80 35.37
C ARG A 452 -15.17 13.19 35.91
N LEU A 453 -15.15 14.20 35.04
CA LEU A 453 -14.86 15.60 35.40
C LEU A 453 -16.08 16.23 36.04
N HIS A 454 -17.28 15.90 35.55
CA HIS A 454 -18.56 16.34 36.04
C HIS A 454 -19.62 15.27 35.81
N ASN A 455 -20.80 15.40 36.42
CA ASN A 455 -21.87 14.39 36.28
C ASN A 455 -22.25 14.09 34.83
N LYS A 456 -22.02 15.02 33.90
CA LYS A 456 -22.32 14.90 32.46
C LYS A 456 -21.06 14.84 31.59
N ILE A 457 -19.86 14.98 32.15
CA ILE A 457 -18.62 15.09 31.38
C ILE A 457 -17.67 13.96 31.76
N TYR A 458 -17.29 13.22 30.78
CA TYR A 458 -16.34 12.14 30.89
C TYR A 458 -15.11 12.43 30.01
N SER A 459 -13.92 12.32 30.59
CA SER A 459 -12.63 12.57 29.94
C SER A 459 -11.80 11.30 29.90
N ARG A 460 -11.19 11.05 28.76
CA ARG A 460 -10.16 10.02 28.56
C ARG A 460 -8.96 10.66 27.88
N LEU A 461 -7.99 11.04 28.69
CA LEU A 461 -6.70 11.51 28.21
C LEU A 461 -5.78 10.31 27.95
N MET A 462 -5.20 10.24 26.78
CA MET A 462 -4.16 9.30 26.38
C MET A 462 -2.91 10.08 26.00
N VAL A 463 -1.77 9.71 26.53
CA VAL A 463 -0.46 10.21 26.13
C VAL A 463 0.48 9.03 25.86
N GLY A 464 1.35 9.17 24.88
CA GLY A 464 2.27 8.08 24.56
C GLY A 464 3.47 8.50 23.75
N ALA A 465 4.40 7.56 23.65
CA ALA A 465 5.60 7.66 22.86
C ALA A 465 5.81 6.35 22.08
N GLU A 466 6.38 6.46 20.90
CA GLU A 466 6.69 5.33 20.04
C GLU A 466 8.08 5.52 19.44
N TYR A 467 8.87 4.46 19.43
CA TYR A 467 10.09 4.35 18.64
C TYR A 467 9.91 3.28 17.58
N ALA A 468 10.32 3.57 16.36
CA ALA A 468 10.30 2.63 15.25
C ALA A 468 11.63 2.67 14.49
N PHE A 469 12.07 1.49 14.08
CA PHE A 469 13.30 1.24 13.34
C PHE A 469 12.98 0.46 12.07
N SER A 470 13.52 0.90 10.93
CA SER A 470 13.40 0.20 9.64
C SER A 470 14.76 0.07 8.97
N LYS A 471 15.11 -1.13 8.50
CA LYS A 471 16.31 -1.41 7.71
C LYS A 471 16.07 -2.57 6.75
N ASN A 472 16.74 -2.55 5.60
CA ASN A 472 16.78 -3.68 4.68
C ASN A 472 18.15 -4.36 4.75
N TYR A 473 18.19 -5.65 5.03
CA TYR A 473 19.42 -6.46 5.14
C TYR A 473 19.69 -7.30 3.88
N GLY A 474 18.95 -7.07 2.80
CA GLY A 474 19.09 -7.78 1.54
C GLY A 474 20.35 -7.40 0.77
N GLN A 475 20.76 -8.29 -0.12
CA GLN A 475 21.88 -8.04 -1.04
C GLN A 475 21.47 -7.30 -2.32
N GLY A 476 20.15 -7.14 -2.55
CA GLY A 476 19.66 -6.58 -3.80
C GLY A 476 19.71 -7.59 -4.94
N THR A 477 19.92 -7.10 -6.16
CA THR A 477 20.06 -7.98 -7.33
C THR A 477 21.50 -8.41 -7.47
N PHE A 478 21.72 -9.71 -7.76
CA PHE A 478 23.03 -10.27 -8.08
C PHE A 478 22.88 -11.50 -9.00
N TYR A 479 23.96 -11.88 -9.64
CA TYR A 479 24.05 -13.03 -10.53
C TYR A 479 24.99 -14.08 -9.92
N GLU A 480 24.67 -15.36 -10.10
CA GLU A 480 25.49 -16.44 -9.58
C GLU A 480 26.77 -16.61 -10.41
N ASP A 481 26.65 -16.54 -11.74
CA ASP A 481 27.78 -16.55 -12.64
C ASP A 481 27.91 -15.20 -13.36
N MET A 482 28.92 -14.43 -12.99
CA MET A 482 29.18 -13.12 -13.56
C MET A 482 29.55 -13.14 -15.04
N LYS A 483 30.05 -14.29 -15.56
CA LYS A 483 30.34 -14.45 -17.00
C LYS A 483 29.08 -14.49 -17.83
N LEU A 484 27.97 -14.95 -17.24
CA LEU A 484 26.67 -15.06 -17.88
C LEU A 484 25.76 -13.89 -17.53
N ALA A 485 26.19 -13.02 -16.60
CA ALA A 485 25.42 -11.84 -16.22
C ALA A 485 25.33 -10.83 -17.38
N PRO A 486 24.18 -10.20 -17.62
CA PRO A 486 24.09 -9.08 -18.56
C PRO A 486 24.81 -7.84 -18.01
N THR A 487 24.78 -6.73 -18.73
CA THR A 487 25.22 -5.42 -18.18
C THR A 487 24.48 -5.16 -16.88
N TRP A 488 25.21 -5.06 -15.78
CA TRP A 488 24.65 -4.99 -14.44
C TRP A 488 25.63 -4.31 -13.47
N ARG A 489 25.08 -3.67 -12.42
CA ARG A 489 25.84 -3.06 -11.31
C ARG A 489 25.20 -3.44 -9.98
N PRO A 490 25.99 -3.81 -8.97
CA PRO A 490 25.49 -4.13 -7.65
C PRO A 490 24.91 -2.88 -6.95
N PHE A 491 23.76 -3.08 -6.28
CA PHE A 491 23.21 -2.11 -5.36
C PHE A 491 22.73 -2.84 -4.11
N VAL A 492 23.56 -2.82 -3.09
CA VAL A 492 23.44 -3.68 -1.91
C VAL A 492 22.58 -2.99 -0.86
N TYR A 493 21.43 -3.57 -0.54
CA TYR A 493 20.44 -2.95 0.35
C TYR A 493 20.90 -2.91 1.81
N LYS A 494 21.67 -3.91 2.28
CA LYS A 494 22.19 -3.96 3.65
C LYS A 494 23.11 -2.78 3.99
N ASP A 495 23.73 -2.16 2.99
CA ASP A 495 24.65 -1.05 3.14
C ASP A 495 23.92 0.29 3.25
N LEU A 496 22.60 0.32 2.94
CA LEU A 496 21.79 1.52 3.08
C LEU A 496 21.55 1.83 4.56
N PRO A 497 21.56 3.13 4.91
CA PRO A 497 21.32 3.56 6.28
C PRO A 497 19.95 3.15 6.81
N ALA A 498 19.84 3.02 8.13
CA ALA A 498 18.56 2.74 8.79
C ALA A 498 17.70 4.02 8.92
N LEU A 499 16.41 3.83 9.04
CA LEU A 499 15.42 4.88 9.31
C LEU A 499 14.95 4.72 10.76
N ASN A 500 15.19 5.76 11.58
CA ASN A 500 14.80 5.82 12.97
C ASN A 500 13.70 6.86 13.17
N SER A 501 12.57 6.47 13.76
CA SER A 501 11.44 7.35 13.98
C SER A 501 11.09 7.40 15.47
N PHE A 502 10.99 8.61 16.02
CA PHE A 502 10.51 8.89 17.36
C PHE A 502 9.20 9.66 17.26
N SER A 503 8.18 9.21 17.95
CA SER A 503 6.87 9.83 17.92
C SER A 503 6.36 10.08 19.32
N PHE A 504 5.70 11.21 19.52
CA PHE A 504 4.98 11.54 20.74
C PHE A 504 3.56 11.91 20.35
N PHE A 505 2.58 11.46 21.14
CA PHE A 505 1.19 11.74 20.87
C PHE A 505 0.39 11.96 22.16
N ALA A 506 -0.61 12.84 22.05
CA ALA A 506 -1.59 13.07 23.09
C ALA A 506 -2.98 13.18 22.46
N GLU A 507 -3.96 12.55 23.07
CA GLU A 507 -5.36 12.52 22.62
C GLU A 507 -6.30 12.67 23.81
N GLU A 508 -7.20 13.63 23.75
CA GLU A 508 -8.28 13.80 24.71
C GLU A 508 -9.60 13.38 24.04
N ASN A 509 -10.32 12.47 24.68
CA ASN A 509 -11.65 12.07 24.29
C ASN A 509 -12.65 12.52 25.37
N LEU A 510 -13.46 13.49 25.03
CA LEU A 510 -14.55 13.99 25.87
C LEU A 510 -15.87 13.34 25.46
N ASN A 511 -16.64 12.89 26.44
CA ASN A 511 -18.00 12.46 26.23
C ASN A 511 -18.90 13.31 27.13
N LEU A 512 -19.69 14.17 26.51
CA LEU A 512 -20.63 15.10 27.18
C LEU A 512 -22.03 14.56 27.00
N THR A 513 -22.69 14.22 28.10
CA THR A 513 -24.12 13.87 28.11
C THR A 513 -24.91 15.14 28.18
N THR A 514 -25.56 15.55 27.09
CA THR A 514 -26.35 16.77 27.03
C THR A 514 -27.73 16.58 27.64
N THR A 515 -28.43 15.50 27.25
CA THR A 515 -29.71 15.08 27.82
C THR A 515 -29.68 13.55 28.09
N LYS A 516 -30.78 12.95 28.50
CA LYS A 516 -30.87 11.49 28.66
C LYS A 516 -30.72 10.75 27.34
N GLU A 517 -31.02 11.38 26.23
CA GLU A 517 -31.10 10.80 24.88
C GLU A 517 -30.01 11.34 23.95
N SER A 518 -29.33 12.43 24.31
CA SER A 518 -28.33 13.09 23.48
C SER A 518 -26.96 13.17 24.15
N SER A 519 -25.91 13.01 23.33
CA SER A 519 -24.53 13.12 23.80
C SER A 519 -23.58 13.59 22.69
N LEU A 520 -22.57 14.36 23.08
CA LEU A 520 -21.47 14.78 22.23
C LEU A 520 -20.21 14.02 22.62
N ARG A 521 -19.59 13.37 21.65
CA ARG A 521 -18.24 12.81 21.78
C ARG A 521 -17.30 13.67 20.97
N LEU A 522 -16.25 14.16 21.60
CA LEU A 522 -15.23 15.00 20.97
C LEU A 522 -13.86 14.38 21.20
N MET A 523 -13.10 14.16 20.13
CA MET A 523 -11.70 13.76 20.20
C MET A 523 -10.84 14.89 19.63
N VAL A 524 -9.85 15.31 20.40
CA VAL A 524 -8.80 16.24 19.98
C VAL A 524 -7.46 15.59 20.23
N GLY A 525 -6.61 15.54 19.23
CA GLY A 525 -5.32 14.90 19.36
C GLY A 525 -4.23 15.54 18.52
N LEU A 526 -3.01 15.38 18.97
CA LEU A 526 -1.81 15.83 18.28
C LEU A 526 -0.76 14.72 18.33
N ARG A 527 -0.16 14.43 17.18
CA ARG A 527 1.01 13.58 17.06
C ARG A 527 2.16 14.37 16.46
N GLY A 528 3.34 14.24 17.04
CA GLY A 528 4.59 14.73 16.48
C GLY A 528 5.49 13.54 16.15
N ASP A 529 5.96 13.48 14.92
CA ASP A 529 6.89 12.47 14.43
C ASP A 529 8.22 13.14 14.10
N ALA A 530 9.34 12.59 14.58
CA ALA A 530 10.70 12.98 14.21
C ALA A 530 11.40 11.76 13.61
N THR A 531 11.70 11.82 12.33
CA THR A 531 12.37 10.74 11.60
C THR A 531 13.79 11.14 11.28
N HIS A 532 14.75 10.35 11.75
CA HIS A 532 16.16 10.51 11.46
C HIS A 532 16.58 9.48 10.41
N VAL A 533 17.21 9.99 9.34
CA VAL A 533 17.78 9.17 8.28
C VAL A 533 19.29 9.20 8.45
N ASP A 534 19.86 8.09 8.96
CA ASP A 534 21.27 8.00 9.30
C ASP A 534 22.14 8.34 8.08
N GLN A 535 23.27 9.02 8.33
CA GLN A 535 24.31 9.32 7.33
C GLN A 535 23.79 9.90 6.01
N SER A 536 22.68 10.63 6.03
CA SER A 536 22.06 11.23 4.86
C SER A 536 21.95 12.75 4.98
N ALA A 537 21.83 13.43 3.84
CA ALA A 537 21.57 14.87 3.78
C ALA A 537 20.20 15.29 4.34
N TYR A 538 19.28 14.36 4.50
CA TYR A 538 17.95 14.61 5.11
C TYR A 538 18.04 14.94 6.60
N GLY A 539 19.01 14.38 7.33
CA GLY A 539 19.16 14.57 8.78
C GLY A 539 17.92 14.11 9.54
N THR A 540 17.28 15.04 10.26
CA THR A 540 16.04 14.77 11.01
C THR A 540 14.89 15.60 10.46
N VAL A 541 13.85 14.94 9.98
CA VAL A 541 12.62 15.57 9.50
C VAL A 541 11.52 15.41 10.53
N ALA A 542 10.88 16.51 10.88
CA ALA A 542 9.78 16.53 11.84
C ALA A 542 8.45 16.85 11.17
N ALA A 543 7.39 16.19 11.60
CA ALA A 543 6.04 16.42 11.13
C ALA A 543 5.03 16.41 12.28
N PHE A 544 3.99 17.24 12.17
CA PHE A 544 2.89 17.29 13.11
C PHE A 544 1.58 16.90 12.45
N SER A 545 0.79 16.12 13.17
CA SER A 545 -0.47 15.52 12.71
C SER A 545 -1.59 15.84 13.71
N PRO A 546 -2.21 17.03 13.64
CA PRO A 546 -3.40 17.35 14.42
C PRO A 546 -4.61 16.57 13.91
N ARG A 547 -5.50 16.14 14.82
CA ARG A 547 -6.73 15.39 14.50
C ARG A 547 -7.87 15.83 15.41
N LEU A 548 -9.03 15.96 14.80
CA LEU A 548 -10.27 16.34 15.46
C LEU A 548 -11.41 15.46 14.95
N ASN A 549 -12.13 14.80 15.86
CA ASN A 549 -13.35 14.07 15.54
C ASN A 549 -14.46 14.52 16.51
N ALA A 550 -15.63 14.79 15.97
CA ALA A 550 -16.83 15.10 16.73
C ALA A 550 -17.96 14.16 16.30
N ASN A 551 -18.66 13.59 17.24
CA ASN A 551 -19.85 12.78 16.98
C ASN A 551 -20.95 13.22 17.93
N TYR A 552 -22.05 13.76 17.38
CA TYR A 552 -23.21 14.18 18.12
C TYR A 552 -24.35 13.23 17.91
N ILE A 553 -24.82 12.60 19.00
CA ILE A 553 -26.03 11.80 19.04
C ILE A 553 -27.16 12.76 19.44
N PHE A 554 -28.03 13.08 18.49
CA PHE A 554 -29.18 13.97 18.72
C PHE A 554 -30.25 13.27 19.53
N TYR A 555 -30.47 11.97 19.21
CA TYR A 555 -31.57 11.23 19.73
C TYR A 555 -31.27 9.69 19.67
N GLU A 556 -31.60 8.96 20.74
CA GLU A 556 -31.53 7.50 20.80
C GLU A 556 -32.66 6.98 21.69
N GLN A 557 -33.72 6.45 21.08
CA GLN A 557 -34.88 5.91 21.77
C GLN A 557 -35.41 4.65 21.05
N ARG A 558 -35.67 3.57 21.76
CA ARG A 558 -35.94 2.25 21.17
C ARG A 558 -37.30 2.07 20.50
N GLU A 559 -38.31 2.83 20.86
CA GLU A 559 -39.71 2.56 20.48
C GLU A 559 -40.31 3.66 19.59
N ALA A 560 -39.56 4.62 19.15
CA ALA A 560 -39.98 5.70 18.25
C ALA A 560 -39.81 5.34 16.77
N PRO A 561 -40.61 5.87 15.85
CA PRO A 561 -40.41 5.71 14.42
C PRO A 561 -39.00 6.14 13.97
N LEU A 562 -38.50 7.27 14.50
CA LEU A 562 -37.09 7.67 14.43
C LEU A 562 -36.44 7.21 15.74
N SER A 563 -35.81 6.03 15.71
CA SER A 563 -35.21 5.45 16.92
C SER A 563 -33.81 5.93 17.20
N SER A 564 -33.07 6.43 16.21
CA SER A 564 -31.78 7.06 16.43
C SER A 564 -31.42 8.06 15.32
N LEU A 565 -30.74 9.15 15.72
CA LEU A 565 -30.15 10.11 14.80
C LEU A 565 -28.81 10.57 15.35
N SER A 566 -27.75 10.46 14.57
CA SER A 566 -26.43 10.97 14.92
C SER A 566 -25.72 11.53 13.70
N ALA A 567 -24.88 12.53 13.93
CA ALA A 567 -23.99 13.08 12.92
C ALA A 567 -22.56 13.11 13.48
N HIS A 568 -21.59 12.88 12.58
CA HIS A 568 -20.19 13.02 12.93
C HIS A 568 -19.46 13.86 11.89
N ALA A 569 -18.43 14.55 12.35
CA ALA A 569 -17.52 15.31 11.53
C ALA A 569 -16.08 15.02 11.99
N SER A 570 -15.18 14.87 11.06
CA SER A 570 -13.78 14.58 11.30
C SER A 570 -12.90 15.47 10.44
N TRP A 571 -11.81 15.94 11.02
CA TRP A 571 -10.76 16.62 10.31
C TRP A 571 -9.41 16.21 10.87
N GLY A 572 -8.42 16.00 9.99
CA GLY A 572 -7.09 15.69 10.48
C GLY A 572 -6.04 15.64 9.41
N LYS A 573 -4.79 15.78 9.86
CA LYS A 573 -3.60 15.56 9.06
C LYS A 573 -2.97 14.24 9.42
N ALA A 574 -2.54 13.50 8.41
CA ALA A 574 -1.76 12.28 8.56
C ALA A 574 -0.54 12.35 7.65
N VAL A 575 0.55 11.68 8.04
CA VAL A 575 1.84 11.75 7.34
C VAL A 575 2.33 10.35 7.03
N LYS A 576 2.83 10.14 5.80
CA LYS A 576 3.46 8.90 5.34
C LYS A 576 4.94 9.13 5.07
N LEU A 577 5.77 8.33 5.70
CA LEU A 577 7.22 8.33 5.49
C LEU A 577 7.57 7.80 4.09
N PRO A 578 8.66 8.27 3.49
CA PRO A 578 9.11 7.77 2.19
C PRO A 578 9.62 6.33 2.27
N SER A 579 9.58 5.63 1.15
CA SER A 579 10.25 4.34 1.00
C SER A 579 11.76 4.51 0.81
N PHE A 580 12.53 3.45 1.03
CA PHE A 580 13.98 3.46 0.79
C PHE A 580 14.31 3.77 -0.67
N ASN A 581 13.48 3.39 -1.61
CA ASN A 581 13.66 3.74 -3.02
C ASN A 581 13.63 5.27 -3.27
N VAL A 582 12.83 6.00 -2.48
CA VAL A 582 12.76 7.47 -2.53
C VAL A 582 13.98 8.09 -1.85
N LEU A 583 14.38 7.56 -0.70
CA LEU A 583 15.50 8.07 0.09
C LEU A 583 16.85 7.77 -0.53
N TYR A 584 16.98 6.60 -1.18
CA TYR A 584 18.23 6.07 -1.70
C TYR A 584 18.08 5.69 -3.18
N PRO A 585 17.91 6.68 -4.09
CA PRO A 585 17.88 6.41 -5.51
C PRO A 585 19.22 5.85 -5.98
N ARG A 586 19.16 4.98 -7.01
CA ARG A 586 20.36 4.30 -7.53
C ARG A 586 21.18 5.22 -8.43
N PRO A 587 22.51 5.06 -8.49
CA PRO A 587 23.33 5.66 -9.55
C PRO A 587 22.85 5.20 -10.93
N THR A 588 23.00 6.09 -11.92
CA THR A 588 22.74 5.77 -13.33
C THR A 588 24.08 5.62 -14.06
N TYR A 589 24.16 4.61 -14.89
CA TYR A 589 25.37 4.28 -15.65
C TYR A 589 25.07 4.44 -17.14
N TYR A 590 25.93 5.13 -17.85
CA TYR A 590 25.89 5.31 -19.29
C TYR A 590 27.09 4.65 -19.91
N ASP A 591 26.85 3.66 -20.75
CA ASP A 591 27.88 2.88 -21.42
C ASP A 591 27.85 3.16 -22.91
N PHE A 592 28.95 3.61 -23.46
CA PHE A 592 29.07 3.95 -24.86
C PHE A 592 30.28 3.24 -25.47
N ASN A 593 30.09 2.64 -26.64
CA ASN A 593 31.22 2.17 -27.45
C ASN A 593 32.08 3.34 -27.79
N SER A 594 33.36 3.27 -27.47
CA SER A 594 34.36 4.31 -27.72
C SER A 594 35.26 3.95 -28.89
N PHE A 595 35.57 2.68 -29.06
CA PHE A 595 36.44 2.18 -30.12
C PHE A 595 36.18 0.71 -30.37
N THR A 596 36.14 0.30 -31.64
CA THR A 596 36.09 -1.10 -32.04
C THR A 596 36.95 -1.29 -33.28
N THR A 597 37.85 -2.26 -33.25
CA THR A 597 38.56 -2.69 -34.43
C THR A 597 37.69 -3.57 -35.31
N PRO A 598 37.88 -3.58 -36.64
CA PRO A 598 37.30 -4.62 -37.45
C PRO A 598 37.69 -6.02 -36.90
N SER A 599 36.81 -7.00 -36.99
CA SER A 599 37.14 -8.37 -36.63
C SER A 599 38.20 -8.90 -37.58
N ASP A 600 39.29 -9.44 -37.03
CA ASP A 600 40.22 -10.24 -37.79
C ASP A 600 39.63 -11.61 -38.12
N HIS A 601 40.32 -12.40 -38.99
CA HIS A 601 39.86 -13.78 -39.33
C HIS A 601 39.79 -14.75 -38.15
N LYS A 602 40.14 -14.34 -36.94
CA LYS A 602 40.06 -15.09 -35.69
C LYS A 602 38.88 -14.66 -34.80
N ASN A 603 37.89 -13.89 -35.30
CA ASN A 603 36.67 -13.46 -34.65
C ASN A 603 36.84 -12.60 -33.39
N MET A 604 37.94 -11.81 -33.31
CA MET A 604 38.20 -11.02 -32.13
C MET A 604 38.47 -9.54 -32.47
N SER A 605 37.51 -8.72 -32.18
CA SER A 605 37.70 -7.27 -32.22
C SER A 605 38.17 -6.72 -30.85
N TYR A 606 39.13 -5.81 -30.87
CA TYR A 606 39.49 -5.02 -29.72
C TYR A 606 38.40 -3.94 -29.53
N THR A 607 37.69 -3.98 -28.43
CA THR A 607 36.59 -3.06 -28.19
C THR A 607 36.75 -2.38 -26.85
N ALA A 608 36.53 -1.06 -26.81
CA ALA A 608 36.57 -0.25 -25.61
C ALA A 608 35.25 0.49 -25.43
N TYR A 609 34.79 0.58 -24.17
CA TYR A 609 33.59 1.28 -23.76
C TYR A 609 33.93 2.37 -22.76
N LEU A 610 33.29 3.52 -22.91
CA LEU A 610 33.18 4.49 -21.83
C LEU A 610 32.07 4.06 -20.89
N THR A 611 32.36 4.00 -19.59
CA THR A 611 31.33 4.09 -18.55
C THR A 611 31.34 5.51 -17.97
N HIS A 612 30.19 6.16 -18.03
CA HIS A 612 29.95 7.45 -17.36
C HIS A 612 28.92 7.24 -16.25
N VAL A 613 29.31 7.57 -15.03
CA VAL A 613 28.51 7.35 -13.81
C VAL A 613 27.94 8.68 -13.33
N THR A 614 26.64 8.73 -13.18
CA THR A 614 25.95 9.85 -12.53
C THR A 614 25.42 9.43 -11.19
N GLN A 615 25.82 10.16 -10.14
CA GLN A 615 25.29 9.93 -8.82
C GLN A 615 23.88 10.51 -8.70
N PRO A 616 22.99 9.87 -7.94
CA PRO A 616 21.65 10.40 -7.73
C PRO A 616 21.72 11.72 -6.95
N ILE A 617 20.75 12.60 -7.21
CA ILE A 617 20.62 13.86 -6.49
C ILE A 617 19.72 13.62 -5.28
N PHE A 618 20.28 13.80 -4.08
CA PHE A 618 19.48 13.84 -2.85
C PHE A 618 18.83 15.22 -2.74
N ASN A 619 17.52 15.22 -2.50
CA ASN A 619 16.76 16.44 -2.27
C ASN A 619 16.60 16.69 -0.76
N PRO A 620 17.47 17.51 -0.13
CA PRO A 620 17.40 17.76 1.32
C PRO A 620 16.14 18.52 1.75
N SER A 621 15.42 19.14 0.82
CA SER A 621 14.15 19.84 1.07
C SER A 621 12.92 18.95 0.89
N LEU A 622 13.11 17.65 0.66
CA LEU A 622 12.00 16.71 0.53
C LEU A 622 11.17 16.67 1.82
N SER A 623 9.91 17.05 1.71
CA SER A 623 8.94 16.99 2.80
C SER A 623 8.19 15.67 2.77
N TRP A 624 7.79 15.16 3.96
CA TRP A 624 7.01 13.93 4.01
C TRP A 624 5.60 14.12 3.45
N GLN A 625 5.15 13.15 2.67
CA GLN A 625 3.80 13.14 2.11
C GLN A 625 2.78 13.26 3.23
N SER A 626 1.80 14.14 3.08
CA SER A 626 0.73 14.35 4.06
C SER A 626 -0.64 14.36 3.40
N ASN A 627 -1.64 13.85 4.12
CA ASN A 627 -3.04 13.90 3.72
C ASN A 627 -3.84 14.74 4.72
N TYR A 628 -4.55 15.73 4.22
CA TYR A 628 -5.59 16.47 4.97
C TYR A 628 -6.93 15.83 4.63
N GLN A 629 -7.52 15.19 5.62
CA GLN A 629 -8.79 14.49 5.49
C GLN A 629 -9.89 15.24 6.21
N THR A 630 -11.01 15.42 5.52
CA THR A 630 -12.27 15.93 6.07
C THR A 630 -13.38 14.92 5.79
N GLU A 631 -14.20 14.65 6.77
CA GLU A 631 -15.30 13.71 6.66
C GLU A 631 -16.51 14.21 7.43
N ILE A 632 -17.70 14.08 6.84
CA ILE A 632 -18.98 14.36 7.48
C ILE A 632 -19.90 13.19 7.21
N GLY A 633 -20.58 12.67 8.24
CA GLY A 633 -21.50 11.58 8.07
C GLY A 633 -22.72 11.67 8.96
N VAL A 634 -23.81 11.10 8.50
CA VAL A 634 -25.09 11.00 9.21
C VAL A 634 -25.51 9.55 9.30
N LYS A 635 -25.99 9.17 10.47
CA LYS A 635 -26.59 7.86 10.74
C LYS A 635 -27.97 8.08 11.35
N ALA A 636 -28.98 7.48 10.75
CA ALA A 636 -30.35 7.52 11.23
C ALA A 636 -30.99 6.13 11.20
N THR A 637 -31.81 5.81 12.19
CA THR A 637 -32.66 4.61 12.16
C THR A 637 -34.11 5.06 12.14
N LEU A 638 -34.78 4.83 11.02
CA LEU A 638 -36.17 5.19 10.77
C LEU A 638 -36.98 3.94 10.45
N PHE A 639 -38.06 3.66 11.19
CA PHE A 639 -38.86 2.46 11.06
C PHE A 639 -38.03 1.16 11.02
N ASN A 640 -37.06 1.04 11.92
CA ASN A 640 -36.08 -0.04 12.00
C ASN A 640 -35.15 -0.17 10.77
N THR A 641 -35.22 0.75 9.81
CA THR A 641 -34.30 0.83 8.68
C THR A 641 -33.13 1.75 9.05
N LEU A 642 -31.91 1.22 8.94
CA LEU A 642 -30.70 1.95 9.27
C LEU A 642 -30.12 2.60 8.00
N PHE A 643 -30.03 3.92 8.00
CA PHE A 643 -29.40 4.72 6.97
C PHE A 643 -28.04 5.21 7.45
N ASN A 644 -27.03 5.07 6.63
CA ASN A 644 -25.72 5.68 6.82
C ASN A 644 -25.32 6.39 5.52
N VAL A 645 -24.91 7.64 5.63
CA VAL A 645 -24.32 8.41 4.52
C VAL A 645 -23.08 9.11 5.04
N LEU A 646 -22.04 9.11 4.23
CA LEU A 646 -20.75 9.69 4.54
C LEU A 646 -20.22 10.41 3.31
N VAL A 647 -19.74 11.62 3.47
CA VAL A 647 -19.03 12.40 2.47
C VAL A 647 -17.63 12.69 2.97
N PHE A 648 -16.63 12.53 2.11
CA PHE A 648 -15.24 12.80 2.47
C PHE A 648 -14.51 13.59 1.37
N ARG A 649 -13.48 14.32 1.81
CA ARG A 649 -12.49 14.97 0.96
C ARG A 649 -11.11 14.76 1.54
N ASN A 650 -10.19 14.27 0.72
CA ASN A 650 -8.79 14.10 1.04
C ASN A 650 -7.97 14.95 0.08
N THR A 651 -7.07 15.77 0.62
CA THR A 651 -6.08 16.51 -0.17
C THR A 651 -4.70 16.01 0.23
N ILE A 652 -4.01 15.36 -0.69
CA ILE A 652 -2.69 14.78 -0.46
C ILE A 652 -1.65 15.75 -0.99
N HIS A 653 -0.78 16.21 -0.09
CA HIS A 653 0.32 17.12 -0.39
C HIS A 653 1.64 16.38 -0.36
N ASN A 654 2.63 16.91 -1.07
CA ASN A 654 4.00 16.42 -1.07
C ASN A 654 4.09 14.94 -1.49
N THR A 655 3.36 14.55 -2.52
CA THR A 655 3.53 13.24 -3.15
C THR A 655 4.98 13.07 -3.59
N TYR A 656 5.50 11.83 -3.50
CA TYR A 656 6.87 11.56 -3.96
C TYR A 656 6.86 11.31 -5.45
N GLU A 657 7.40 12.25 -6.21
CA GLU A 657 7.48 12.17 -7.67
C GLU A 657 8.92 12.05 -8.13
N GLN A 658 9.17 11.12 -9.03
CA GLN A 658 10.46 10.92 -9.64
C GLN A 658 10.63 11.93 -10.77
N THR A 659 11.77 12.61 -10.80
CA THR A 659 12.18 13.50 -11.90
C THR A 659 13.64 13.27 -12.27
N TYR A 660 14.05 13.84 -13.36
CA TYR A 660 15.41 13.78 -13.87
C TYR A 660 15.96 15.19 -14.09
N THR A 661 17.22 15.38 -13.75
CA THR A 661 18.00 16.53 -14.17
C THR A 661 19.06 16.05 -15.16
N TYR A 662 19.33 16.85 -16.17
CA TYR A 662 20.26 16.48 -17.23
C TYR A 662 21.53 17.29 -17.10
N GLN A 663 22.68 16.60 -17.15
CA GLN A 663 24.01 17.19 -17.05
C GLN A 663 24.77 16.90 -18.32
N PRO A 664 25.46 17.91 -18.88
CA PRO A 664 26.31 17.73 -20.06
C PRO A 664 27.54 16.90 -19.70
N PHE A 665 27.92 16.02 -20.59
CA PHE A 665 29.21 15.33 -20.56
C PHE A 665 29.73 15.09 -21.96
N SER A 666 31.01 14.78 -22.07
CA SER A 666 31.67 14.51 -23.35
C SER A 666 32.40 13.19 -23.33
N HIS A 667 32.42 12.51 -24.45
CA HIS A 667 33.22 11.29 -24.60
C HIS A 667 33.91 11.28 -25.97
N LYS A 668 35.05 10.58 -26.02
CA LYS A 668 35.75 10.35 -27.24
C LYS A 668 35.27 9.08 -27.93
N TYR A 669 35.13 9.19 -29.24
CA TYR A 669 34.83 8.08 -30.13
C TYR A 669 35.90 8.04 -31.22
N VAL A 670 36.45 6.87 -31.45
CA VAL A 670 37.42 6.63 -32.51
C VAL A 670 36.75 5.86 -33.63
N SER A 671 36.61 6.49 -34.79
CA SER A 671 36.07 5.86 -35.97
C SER A 671 37.03 4.77 -36.50
N PRO A 672 36.51 3.59 -36.90
CA PRO A 672 37.33 2.59 -37.58
C PRO A 672 38.07 3.10 -38.79
N ALA A 673 37.60 4.14 -39.46
CA ALA A 673 38.27 4.80 -40.59
C ALA A 673 39.65 5.36 -40.22
N SER A 674 39.89 5.76 -38.96
CA SER A 674 41.18 6.21 -38.50
C SER A 674 42.29 5.14 -38.54
N LEU A 675 41.90 3.86 -38.68
CA LEU A 675 42.82 2.73 -38.83
C LEU A 675 43.49 2.66 -40.22
N PHE A 676 42.88 3.29 -41.24
CA PHE A 676 43.41 3.31 -42.59
C PHE A 676 44.66 4.20 -42.74
N ASP A 677 44.80 5.19 -41.87
CA ASP A 677 45.92 6.17 -41.92
C ASP A 677 47.19 5.67 -41.21
N LEU A 678 47.14 4.48 -40.57
CA LEU A 678 48.23 3.94 -39.77
C LEU A 678 49.34 3.36 -40.66
N LYS A 679 50.60 3.68 -40.29
CA LYS A 679 51.80 3.14 -40.91
C LYS A 679 52.12 1.72 -40.40
N ILE A 680 51.64 1.37 -39.19
CA ILE A 680 51.84 0.05 -38.61
C ILE A 680 50.98 -0.98 -39.35
N PRO A 681 51.59 -2.04 -39.94
CA PRO A 681 50.82 -3.11 -40.59
C PRO A 681 49.78 -3.74 -39.66
N SER A 682 48.63 -4.10 -40.21
CA SER A 682 47.49 -4.63 -39.42
C SER A 682 47.83 -5.81 -38.51
N GLU A 683 48.73 -6.71 -39.00
CA GLU A 683 49.18 -7.92 -38.28
C GLU A 683 50.11 -7.60 -37.08
N ASN A 684 50.68 -6.41 -37.03
CA ASN A 684 51.60 -5.98 -35.99
C ASN A 684 50.96 -4.99 -35.00
N ARG A 685 49.72 -4.64 -35.15
CA ARG A 685 49.03 -3.64 -34.30
C ARG A 685 48.70 -4.19 -32.93
N VAL A 686 49.14 -3.50 -31.90
CA VAL A 686 48.72 -3.72 -30.51
C VAL A 686 48.04 -2.42 -30.05
N TYR A 687 46.75 -2.59 -29.73
CA TYR A 687 45.92 -1.45 -29.32
C TYR A 687 45.91 -1.25 -27.81
N SER A 688 45.92 0.00 -27.37
CA SER A 688 45.74 0.39 -25.98
C SER A 688 44.80 1.60 -25.90
N VAL A 689 43.99 1.68 -24.86
CA VAL A 689 43.12 2.81 -24.59
C VAL A 689 43.49 3.36 -23.22
N ASP A 690 43.77 4.67 -23.19
CA ASP A 690 43.96 5.35 -21.92
C ASP A 690 42.65 5.45 -21.16
N GLN A 691 42.64 4.93 -19.94
CA GLN A 691 41.39 4.78 -19.13
C GLN A 691 40.76 6.12 -18.79
N GLN A 692 41.53 7.20 -18.70
CA GLN A 692 40.98 8.51 -18.29
C GLN A 692 40.61 9.36 -19.50
N SER A 693 41.49 9.44 -20.50
CA SER A 693 41.28 10.32 -21.64
C SER A 693 40.55 9.68 -22.82
N GLY A 694 40.50 8.36 -22.89
CA GLY A 694 39.94 7.61 -24.02
C GLY A 694 40.77 7.69 -25.29
N ILE A 695 42.00 8.13 -25.18
CA ILE A 695 42.93 8.15 -26.32
C ILE A 695 43.34 6.73 -26.65
N VAL A 696 43.18 6.40 -27.93
CA VAL A 696 43.59 5.08 -28.45
C VAL A 696 44.94 5.21 -29.09
N SER A 697 45.87 4.38 -28.63
CA SER A 697 47.24 4.28 -29.16
C SER A 697 47.43 2.91 -29.78
N VAL A 698 48.22 2.88 -30.85
CA VAL A 698 48.59 1.65 -31.56
C VAL A 698 50.09 1.54 -31.54
N SER A 699 50.62 0.44 -30.99
CA SER A 699 52.05 0.14 -30.97
C SER A 699 52.37 -0.99 -31.95
N ASP A 700 53.58 -0.97 -32.47
CA ASP A 700 54.09 -2.07 -33.31
C ASP A 700 54.63 -3.21 -32.47
N LYS A 701 54.02 -4.40 -32.61
CA LYS A 701 54.43 -5.63 -31.91
C LYS A 701 55.92 -5.95 -32.14
N THR A 702 56.48 -5.54 -33.26
CA THR A 702 57.89 -5.78 -33.57
C THR A 702 58.82 -4.68 -32.98
N GLY A 703 58.28 -3.60 -32.45
CA GLY A 703 59.05 -2.44 -31.90
C GLY A 703 59.78 -1.62 -32.94
N ARG A 704 59.53 -1.82 -34.23
CA ARG A 704 60.25 -1.13 -35.32
C ARG A 704 59.66 0.22 -35.67
N LEU A 705 58.38 0.41 -35.45
CA LEU A 705 57.66 1.67 -35.75
C LEU A 705 57.24 2.37 -34.45
N PRO A 706 57.23 3.69 -34.46
CA PRO A 706 56.80 4.44 -33.29
C PRO A 706 55.32 4.24 -32.98
N VAL A 707 54.90 4.47 -31.74
CA VAL A 707 53.50 4.43 -31.32
C VAL A 707 52.71 5.52 -32.04
N GLU A 708 51.61 5.15 -32.64
CA GLU A 708 50.70 6.08 -33.32
C GLU A 708 49.41 6.25 -32.51
N THR A 709 48.88 7.47 -32.50
CA THR A 709 47.63 7.80 -31.81
C THR A 709 46.51 8.00 -32.81
N LEU A 710 45.36 7.31 -32.58
CA LEU A 710 44.22 7.41 -33.47
C LEU A 710 43.47 8.74 -33.30
N ARG A 711 42.95 9.25 -34.40
CA ARG A 711 42.07 10.43 -34.38
C ARG A 711 40.75 10.06 -33.71
N SER A 712 40.36 10.88 -32.73
CA SER A 712 39.07 10.77 -32.04
C SER A 712 38.19 11.96 -32.34
N VAL A 713 36.88 11.72 -32.31
CA VAL A 713 35.83 12.74 -32.33
C VAL A 713 35.25 12.84 -30.93
N THR A 714 35.05 14.05 -30.43
CA THR A 714 34.39 14.28 -29.16
C THR A 714 32.90 14.41 -29.39
N TYR A 715 32.14 13.53 -28.76
CA TYR A 715 30.68 13.59 -28.72
C TYR A 715 30.22 14.22 -27.43
N ASN A 716 29.36 15.24 -27.56
CA ASN A 716 28.71 15.90 -26.44
C ASN A 716 27.34 15.27 -26.23
N LYS A 717 27.06 14.84 -25.03
CA LYS A 717 25.82 14.12 -24.65
C LYS A 717 25.26 14.66 -23.35
N PHE A 718 24.03 14.26 -23.03
CA PHE A 718 23.45 14.47 -21.73
C PHE A 718 23.41 13.17 -20.95
N SER A 719 23.72 13.24 -19.66
CA SER A 719 23.43 12.20 -18.69
C SER A 719 22.31 12.66 -17.77
N SER A 720 21.38 11.80 -17.46
CA SER A 720 20.33 12.10 -16.49
C SER A 720 20.71 11.66 -15.08
N GLN A 721 20.35 12.48 -14.12
CA GLN A 721 20.48 12.19 -12.71
C GLN A 721 19.06 12.09 -12.13
N MET A 722 18.75 10.96 -11.51
CA MET A 722 17.45 10.75 -10.88
C MET A 722 17.35 11.51 -9.57
N GLN A 723 16.20 12.12 -9.33
CA GLN A 723 15.87 12.84 -8.12
C GLN A 723 14.41 12.58 -7.76
N TYR A 724 14.08 12.55 -6.46
CA TYR A 724 12.71 12.64 -5.99
C TYR A 724 12.38 14.05 -5.53
N ILE A 725 11.22 14.55 -5.93
CA ILE A 725 10.67 15.85 -5.56
C ILE A 725 9.31 15.71 -4.92
N ASN A 726 8.83 16.75 -4.26
CA ASN A 726 7.45 16.82 -3.83
C ASN A 726 6.55 17.30 -4.96
N GLY A 727 5.56 16.52 -5.27
CA GLY A 727 4.58 16.80 -6.32
C GLY A 727 3.50 17.80 -5.91
N THR A 728 2.66 18.14 -6.86
CA THR A 728 1.49 18.99 -6.70
C THR A 728 0.44 18.31 -5.82
N PRO A 729 -0.36 19.04 -5.03
CA PRO A 729 -1.46 18.47 -4.28
C PRO A 729 -2.48 17.76 -5.16
N ILE A 730 -2.91 16.58 -4.74
CA ILE A 730 -3.95 15.80 -5.41
C ILE A 730 -5.21 15.74 -4.58
N GLU A 731 -6.36 15.63 -5.22
CA GLU A 731 -7.66 15.58 -4.56
C GLU A 731 -8.35 14.22 -4.75
N ARG A 732 -8.85 13.68 -3.62
CA ARG A 732 -9.80 12.56 -3.62
C ARG A 732 -11.03 12.97 -2.81
N ARG A 733 -12.21 12.73 -3.35
CA ARG A 733 -13.48 12.96 -2.65
C ARG A 733 -14.48 11.88 -3.00
N GLY A 734 -15.47 11.71 -2.15
CA GLY A 734 -16.48 10.71 -2.44
C GLY A 734 -17.61 10.66 -1.43
N ILE A 735 -18.56 9.79 -1.75
CA ILE A 735 -19.73 9.49 -0.94
C ILE A 735 -19.76 7.98 -0.72
N GLU A 736 -19.96 7.57 0.52
CA GLU A 736 -20.22 6.16 0.90
C GLU A 736 -21.57 6.11 1.59
N TRP A 737 -22.39 5.13 1.24
CA TRP A 737 -23.70 4.99 1.84
C TRP A 737 -24.10 3.53 2.04
N SER A 738 -24.97 3.28 3.01
CA SER A 738 -25.62 2.00 3.20
C SER A 738 -27.02 2.15 3.82
N ILE A 739 -27.93 1.27 3.41
CA ILE A 739 -29.29 1.16 3.91
C ILE A 739 -29.50 -0.30 4.32
N ASP A 740 -29.70 -0.53 5.60
CA ASP A 740 -30.00 -1.84 6.15
C ASP A 740 -31.51 -1.88 6.52
N PHE A 741 -32.27 -2.65 5.77
CA PHE A 741 -33.71 -2.82 6.01
C PHE A 741 -33.96 -3.82 7.14
N PRO A 742 -35.12 -3.70 7.86
CA PRO A 742 -35.54 -4.70 8.84
C PRO A 742 -35.75 -6.06 8.16
N GLU A 743 -35.68 -7.11 8.97
CA GLU A 743 -35.95 -8.47 8.51
C GLU A 743 -37.40 -8.62 8.07
N LEU A 744 -37.60 -9.20 6.90
CA LEU A 744 -38.90 -9.67 6.43
C LEU A 744 -39.17 -11.00 7.12
N ASN A 745 -39.94 -10.97 8.21
CA ASN A 745 -40.11 -12.10 9.13
C ASN A 745 -40.64 -13.37 8.45
N PHE A 746 -41.53 -13.24 7.45
CA PHE A 746 -42.11 -14.41 6.74
C PHE A 746 -41.10 -15.12 5.82
N LEU A 747 -40.06 -14.38 5.31
CA LEU A 747 -38.95 -14.94 4.50
C LEU A 747 -37.69 -15.13 5.31
N LYS A 748 -37.62 -14.65 6.56
CA LYS A 748 -36.39 -14.57 7.37
C LYS A 748 -35.22 -13.91 6.59
N THR A 749 -35.54 -12.91 5.80
CA THR A 749 -34.63 -12.29 4.82
C THR A 749 -34.43 -10.82 5.13
N LYS A 750 -33.18 -10.40 5.17
CA LYS A 750 -32.78 -9.01 5.27
C LYS A 750 -32.27 -8.52 3.91
N LEU A 751 -32.65 -7.30 3.57
CA LEU A 751 -32.11 -6.58 2.42
C LEU A 751 -31.12 -5.51 2.93
N ARG A 752 -29.96 -5.45 2.34
CA ARG A 752 -29.01 -4.36 2.48
C ARG A 752 -28.71 -3.79 1.09
N LEU A 753 -28.74 -2.47 0.99
CA LEU A 753 -28.22 -1.72 -0.14
C LEU A 753 -27.01 -0.94 0.32
N ASP A 754 -25.94 -0.93 -0.46
CA ASP A 754 -24.77 -0.11 -0.19
C ASP A 754 -24.11 0.36 -1.49
N GLY A 755 -23.35 1.44 -1.40
CA GLY A 755 -22.68 1.96 -2.56
C GLY A 755 -21.66 3.03 -2.23
N ASN A 756 -20.91 3.40 -3.28
CA ASN A 756 -19.95 4.49 -3.22
C ASN A 756 -19.93 5.29 -4.53
N TYR A 757 -19.53 6.53 -4.41
CA TYR A 757 -19.05 7.38 -5.49
C TYR A 757 -17.65 7.87 -5.10
N TYR A 758 -16.66 7.62 -5.93
CA TYR A 758 -15.31 8.10 -5.74
C TYR A 758 -14.88 8.96 -6.91
N TYR A 759 -14.22 10.06 -6.60
CA TYR A 759 -13.64 11.01 -7.52
C TYR A 759 -12.18 11.26 -7.17
N TYR A 760 -11.34 11.29 -8.17
CA TYR A 760 -9.94 11.63 -8.09
C TYR A 760 -9.57 12.67 -9.15
N LYS A 761 -8.75 13.64 -8.79
CA LYS A 761 -8.04 14.54 -9.71
C LYS A 761 -6.60 14.69 -9.24
N GLY A 762 -5.66 14.44 -10.15
CA GLY A 762 -4.25 14.68 -9.92
C GLY A 762 -3.61 15.27 -11.17
N VAL A 763 -2.86 16.36 -10.99
CA VAL A 763 -2.13 17.05 -12.06
C VAL A 763 -0.72 17.35 -11.55
N LYS A 764 0.29 17.08 -12.34
CA LYS A 764 1.67 17.43 -12.05
C LYS A 764 1.98 18.81 -12.64
N GLU A 765 2.40 19.72 -11.79
CA GLU A 765 2.66 21.13 -12.19
C GLU A 765 4.11 21.58 -11.93
N GLN A 766 4.96 20.66 -11.45
CA GLN A 766 6.37 20.97 -11.21
C GLN A 766 7.11 21.18 -12.54
N LEU A 767 8.06 22.12 -12.57
CA LEU A 767 8.93 22.29 -13.74
C LEU A 767 9.94 21.13 -13.79
N VAL A 768 9.88 20.33 -14.84
CA VAL A 768 10.74 19.16 -15.04
C VAL A 768 11.54 19.27 -16.32
N GLN A 769 12.74 18.69 -16.31
CA GLN A 769 13.57 18.64 -17.50
C GLN A 769 13.24 17.40 -18.34
N GLY A 770 13.28 17.57 -19.67
CA GLY A 770 13.13 16.50 -20.63
C GLY A 770 14.20 16.58 -21.71
N SER A 771 14.67 15.42 -22.15
CA SER A 771 15.66 15.32 -23.23
C SER A 771 15.25 14.25 -24.22
N LEU A 772 15.65 14.39 -25.47
CA LEU A 772 15.36 13.43 -26.56
C LEU A 772 16.22 12.15 -26.50
N GLY A 773 17.00 11.99 -25.44
CA GLY A 773 17.90 10.86 -25.27
C GLY A 773 19.24 11.04 -25.99
N SER A 774 20.22 10.28 -25.54
CA SER A 774 21.63 10.38 -25.99
C SER A 774 21.87 9.89 -27.42
N MET A 775 20.89 9.24 -28.05
CA MET A 775 20.99 8.66 -29.39
C MET A 775 20.49 9.58 -30.51
N ARG A 776 19.82 10.68 -30.18
CA ARG A 776 19.30 11.61 -31.18
C ARG A 776 20.37 12.59 -31.67
N ASN A 777 20.30 12.90 -32.95
CA ASN A 777 21.11 13.96 -33.57
C ASN A 777 20.25 15.20 -33.84
N GLY A 778 20.89 16.35 -33.76
CA GLY A 778 20.31 17.59 -34.24
C GLY A 778 20.25 17.65 -35.79
N SER A 779 19.66 18.69 -36.32
CA SER A 779 19.52 18.91 -37.75
C SER A 779 20.84 19.12 -38.47
N ASP A 780 21.91 19.41 -37.74
CA ASP A 780 23.30 19.54 -38.22
C ASP A 780 24.06 18.19 -38.21
N GLY A 781 23.39 17.08 -37.90
CA GLY A 781 23.99 15.74 -37.84
C GLY A 781 24.84 15.48 -36.60
N LYS A 782 25.00 16.45 -35.72
CA LYS A 782 25.73 16.31 -34.44
C LYS A 782 24.79 15.84 -33.33
N PRO A 783 25.29 15.33 -32.19
CA PRO A 783 24.48 14.96 -31.06
C PRO A 783 23.56 16.11 -30.62
N TYR A 784 22.32 15.76 -30.26
CA TYR A 784 21.31 16.74 -29.86
C TYR A 784 21.78 17.52 -28.62
N LYS A 785 21.60 18.85 -28.63
CA LYS A 785 22.23 19.76 -27.66
C LYS A 785 21.27 20.60 -26.84
N TYR A 786 19.96 20.24 -26.82
CA TYR A 786 18.95 21.00 -26.09
C TYR A 786 18.24 20.15 -25.05
N ILE A 787 17.81 20.78 -23.96
CA ILE A 787 16.96 20.22 -22.91
C ILE A 787 15.70 21.07 -22.88
N GLY A 788 14.53 20.44 -22.91
CA GLY A 788 13.26 21.10 -22.69
C GLY A 788 12.91 21.15 -21.20
N HIS A 789 12.28 22.22 -20.75
CA HIS A 789 11.75 22.37 -19.40
C HIS A 789 10.24 22.45 -19.49
N TYR A 790 9.56 21.38 -19.05
CA TYR A 790 8.13 21.18 -19.18
C TYR A 790 7.41 21.34 -17.84
N ILE A 791 6.17 21.75 -17.86
CA ILE A 791 5.31 21.69 -16.69
C ILE A 791 4.78 20.27 -16.53
N GLY A 792 5.10 19.65 -15.41
CA GLY A 792 4.64 18.33 -14.99
C GLY A 792 5.35 17.16 -15.63
N GLU A 793 5.32 17.05 -16.96
CA GLU A 793 5.92 15.93 -17.72
C GLU A 793 6.31 16.36 -19.14
N GLN A 794 7.30 15.68 -19.69
CA GLN A 794 7.61 15.68 -21.13
C GLN A 794 6.57 14.79 -21.84
N SER A 795 5.32 15.22 -21.88
CA SER A 795 4.18 14.52 -22.47
C SER A 795 3.06 15.54 -22.76
N VAL A 796 2.15 15.22 -23.64
CA VAL A 796 0.96 16.06 -23.89
C VAL A 796 0.00 16.07 -22.70
N SER A 797 -0.05 15.03 -21.89
CA SER A 797 -0.84 14.99 -20.65
C SER A 797 0.09 15.11 -19.44
N ASN A 798 -0.39 15.75 -18.37
CA ASN A 798 0.31 15.83 -17.08
C ASN A 798 -0.56 15.47 -15.88
N GLY A 799 -1.74 14.91 -16.13
CA GLY A 799 -2.64 14.50 -15.07
C GLY A 799 -3.81 13.66 -15.55
N SER A 800 -4.65 13.31 -14.61
CA SER A 800 -5.88 12.57 -14.89
C SER A 800 -6.99 12.90 -13.89
N ILE A 801 -8.22 12.68 -14.34
CA ILE A 801 -9.43 12.69 -13.53
C ILE A 801 -10.09 11.33 -13.68
N THR A 802 -10.45 10.71 -12.55
CA THR A 802 -11.21 9.46 -12.57
C THR A 802 -12.39 9.54 -11.62
N HIS A 803 -13.48 8.91 -11.97
CA HIS A 803 -14.58 8.72 -11.05
C HIS A 803 -15.34 7.43 -11.32
N SER A 804 -15.91 6.87 -10.27
CA SER A 804 -16.68 5.62 -10.35
C SER A 804 -17.86 5.63 -9.40
N THR A 805 -18.93 4.98 -9.81
CA THR A 805 -20.15 4.77 -9.01
C THR A 805 -20.45 3.29 -8.95
N ASN A 806 -20.42 2.72 -7.75
CA ASN A 806 -20.72 1.33 -7.50
C ASN A 806 -21.91 1.20 -6.54
N VAL A 807 -22.77 0.21 -6.79
CA VAL A 807 -23.95 -0.09 -5.98
C VAL A 807 -24.05 -1.59 -5.81
N ASN A 808 -24.29 -2.02 -4.58
CA ASN A 808 -24.52 -3.42 -4.23
C ASN A 808 -25.88 -3.58 -3.57
N ALA A 809 -26.54 -4.71 -3.87
CA ALA A 809 -27.72 -5.15 -3.17
C ALA A 809 -27.48 -6.57 -2.63
N MET A 810 -27.73 -6.79 -1.35
CA MET A 810 -27.48 -8.06 -0.69
C MET A 810 -28.73 -8.53 0.02
N LEU A 811 -29.22 -9.68 -0.38
CA LEU A 811 -30.29 -10.44 0.31
C LEU A 811 -29.64 -11.50 1.17
N THR A 812 -29.99 -11.52 2.45
CA THR A 812 -29.53 -12.54 3.40
C THR A 812 -30.70 -13.20 4.06
N THR A 813 -30.87 -14.50 3.81
CA THR A 813 -31.88 -15.35 4.45
C THR A 813 -31.19 -16.21 5.49
N HIS A 814 -31.63 -16.07 6.74
CA HIS A 814 -31.16 -16.90 7.85
C HIS A 814 -32.30 -17.80 8.34
N ILE A 815 -32.10 -19.09 8.25
CA ILE A 815 -33.08 -20.10 8.65
C ILE A 815 -32.54 -20.87 9.85
N PRO A 816 -32.82 -20.40 11.08
CA PRO A 816 -32.29 -21.02 12.31
C PRO A 816 -32.69 -22.50 12.48
N GLU A 817 -33.89 -22.85 12.07
CA GLU A 817 -34.45 -24.21 12.24
C GLU A 817 -33.64 -25.28 11.52
N VAL A 818 -33.05 -24.91 10.39
CA VAL A 818 -32.15 -25.78 9.63
C VAL A 818 -30.69 -25.32 9.70
N ARG A 819 -30.39 -24.32 10.54
CA ARG A 819 -29.04 -23.76 10.75
C ARG A 819 -28.35 -23.40 9.44
N MET A 820 -29.04 -22.61 8.62
CA MET A 820 -28.57 -22.26 7.27
C MET A 820 -28.62 -20.76 7.02
N ILE A 821 -27.59 -20.22 6.35
CA ILE A 821 -27.56 -18.87 5.81
C ILE A 821 -27.42 -18.98 4.31
N LEU A 822 -28.23 -18.21 3.59
CA LEU A 822 -28.18 -18.01 2.16
C LEU A 822 -27.98 -16.53 1.91
N SER A 823 -27.00 -16.14 1.10
CA SER A 823 -26.81 -14.76 0.65
C SER A 823 -26.75 -14.70 -0.86
N LEU A 824 -27.52 -13.78 -1.42
CA LEU A 824 -27.45 -13.40 -2.82
C LEU A 824 -27.02 -11.94 -2.90
N ARG A 825 -25.91 -11.66 -3.58
CA ARG A 825 -25.35 -10.33 -3.71
C ARG A 825 -25.26 -9.91 -5.17
N LEU A 826 -25.97 -8.87 -5.52
CA LEU A 826 -25.82 -8.14 -6.77
C LEU A 826 -24.75 -7.05 -6.58
N GLU A 827 -23.76 -7.01 -7.41
CA GLU A 827 -22.73 -5.99 -7.48
C GLU A 827 -22.78 -5.31 -8.83
N ALA A 828 -23.03 -4.00 -8.85
CA ALA A 828 -23.15 -3.23 -10.07
C ALA A 828 -22.18 -2.04 -10.09
N THR A 829 -21.55 -1.79 -11.24
CA THR A 829 -20.90 -0.52 -11.55
C THR A 829 -21.80 0.24 -12.51
N LEU A 830 -22.26 1.40 -12.06
CA LEU A 830 -23.13 2.26 -12.85
C LEU A 830 -22.32 3.20 -13.74
N GLN A 831 -21.13 3.58 -13.28
CA GLN A 831 -20.25 4.48 -14.00
C GLN A 831 -18.79 4.16 -13.67
N ASN A 832 -17.96 4.15 -14.70
CA ASN A 832 -16.51 4.13 -14.59
C ASN A 832 -15.97 5.10 -15.64
N TYR A 833 -15.26 6.12 -15.22
CA TYR A 833 -14.79 7.23 -16.03
C TYR A 833 -13.32 7.50 -15.76
N ASP A 834 -12.55 7.67 -16.81
CA ASP A 834 -11.14 8.05 -16.78
C ASP A 834 -10.87 9.03 -17.93
N GLN A 835 -10.15 10.11 -17.64
CA GLN A 835 -9.73 11.10 -18.64
C GLN A 835 -8.37 11.67 -18.29
N ALA A 836 -7.48 11.72 -19.27
CA ALA A 836 -6.22 12.44 -19.15
C ALA A 836 -6.44 13.96 -19.15
N LEU A 837 -5.64 14.69 -18.39
CA LEU A 837 -5.66 16.14 -18.28
C LEU A 837 -4.34 16.73 -18.76
N SER A 838 -4.42 17.97 -19.25
CA SER A 838 -3.26 18.80 -19.57
C SER A 838 -3.51 20.21 -19.04
N GLU A 839 -3.07 20.47 -17.81
CA GLU A 839 -3.39 21.70 -17.08
C GLU A 839 -2.13 22.27 -16.39
N TYR A 840 -2.13 23.59 -16.23
CA TYR A 840 -1.22 24.33 -15.36
C TYR A 840 -1.99 25.46 -14.68
N GLY A 841 -2.25 25.32 -13.37
CA GLY A 841 -3.25 26.12 -12.70
C GLY A 841 -4.62 25.93 -13.33
N ASP A 842 -5.26 27.04 -13.74
CA ASP A 842 -6.56 27.03 -14.41
C ASP A 842 -6.47 27.16 -15.94
N VAL A 843 -5.26 26.97 -16.52
CA VAL A 843 -5.00 27.17 -17.95
C VAL A 843 -4.60 25.85 -18.62
N ALA A 844 -5.06 25.63 -19.84
CA ALA A 844 -4.62 24.52 -20.66
C ALA A 844 -3.12 24.60 -20.95
N ARG A 845 -2.42 23.49 -20.81
CA ARG A 845 -0.99 23.34 -21.11
C ARG A 845 -0.75 22.88 -22.55
N SER A 846 -1.69 22.15 -23.11
CA SER A 846 -1.62 21.59 -24.47
C SER A 846 -2.60 22.28 -25.39
N TYR A 847 -2.25 22.32 -26.67
CA TYR A 847 -2.99 23.04 -27.70
C TYR A 847 -3.40 22.06 -28.80
N ALA A 848 -4.67 22.11 -29.22
CA ALA A 848 -5.15 21.36 -30.37
C ALA A 848 -4.76 22.06 -31.68
N ILE A 849 -4.29 21.29 -32.64
CA ILE A 849 -3.95 21.77 -33.99
C ILE A 849 -4.67 20.92 -35.07
N SER A 850 -5.08 21.59 -36.15
CA SER A 850 -5.62 20.91 -37.31
C SER A 850 -4.56 20.07 -38.04
N GLU A 851 -4.97 19.24 -39.00
CA GLU A 851 -4.03 18.52 -39.88
C GLU A 851 -3.12 19.49 -40.69
N ALA A 852 -3.62 20.69 -40.99
CA ALA A 852 -2.84 21.75 -41.65
C ALA A 852 -1.90 22.49 -40.69
N GLY A 853 -1.85 22.11 -39.36
CA GLY A 853 -0.99 22.71 -38.38
C GLY A 853 -1.51 24.04 -37.81
N GLN A 854 -2.77 24.41 -38.05
CA GLN A 854 -3.35 25.61 -37.47
C GLN A 854 -3.92 25.35 -36.09
N LEU A 855 -3.72 26.31 -35.14
CA LEU A 855 -4.31 26.25 -33.82
C LEU A 855 -5.82 26.27 -33.91
N ILE A 856 -6.48 25.31 -33.22
CA ILE A 856 -7.92 25.22 -33.14
C ILE A 856 -8.36 25.92 -31.86
N SER A 857 -9.13 26.98 -31.94
CA SER A 857 -9.70 27.67 -30.79
C SER A 857 -10.89 26.85 -30.23
N ASP A 858 -11.23 27.08 -28.97
CA ASP A 858 -12.12 26.37 -28.03
C ASP A 858 -13.50 25.89 -28.51
N ASP A 859 -13.73 25.61 -29.78
CA ASP A 859 -15.01 25.18 -30.26
C ASP A 859 -15.19 23.67 -30.23
N THR A 860 -16.39 23.21 -29.92
CA THR A 860 -16.79 21.82 -29.67
C THR A 860 -16.57 20.83 -30.84
N ASP A 861 -16.22 21.31 -32.03
CA ASP A 861 -15.87 20.49 -33.20
C ASP A 861 -14.40 20.01 -33.23
N ILE A 862 -13.58 20.50 -32.33
CA ILE A 862 -12.16 20.12 -32.14
C ILE A 862 -11.98 18.59 -32.01
N TYR A 863 -12.99 17.88 -31.54
CA TYR A 863 -12.93 16.50 -31.18
C TYR A 863 -13.41 15.53 -32.25
N LYS A 864 -13.79 16.06 -33.41
CA LYS A 864 -14.19 15.25 -34.53
C LYS A 864 -13.06 15.13 -35.56
N GLY A 865 -12.45 13.95 -35.63
CA GLY A 865 -11.43 13.62 -36.61
C GLY A 865 -10.00 13.47 -36.08
N ASN A 866 -9.01 13.52 -36.97
CA ASN A 866 -7.59 13.34 -36.69
C ASN A 866 -6.91 14.59 -36.09
N THR A 867 -7.55 15.22 -35.12
CA THR A 867 -6.98 16.39 -34.44
C THR A 867 -5.74 16.01 -33.65
N ARG A 868 -4.62 16.69 -33.88
CA ARG A 868 -3.40 16.53 -33.11
C ARG A 868 -3.41 17.50 -31.94
N VAL A 869 -2.77 17.09 -30.87
CA VAL A 869 -2.49 17.93 -29.70
C VAL A 869 -1.00 18.07 -29.54
N ILE A 870 -0.55 19.27 -29.31
CA ILE A 870 0.87 19.59 -29.08
C ILE A 870 1.05 20.19 -27.69
N THR A 871 2.22 19.89 -27.12
CA THR A 871 2.77 20.57 -25.94
C THR A 871 4.22 20.91 -26.19
N TYR A 872 4.61 22.11 -25.86
CA TYR A 872 6.00 22.55 -25.94
C TYR A 872 6.54 22.90 -24.55
N PRO A 873 7.86 22.84 -24.35
CA PRO A 873 8.46 23.23 -23.07
C PRO A 873 8.26 24.72 -22.82
N LEU A 874 8.19 25.10 -21.54
CA LEU A 874 8.12 26.52 -21.14
C LEU A 874 9.45 27.23 -21.45
N TYR A 875 10.55 26.54 -21.15
CA TYR A 875 11.91 26.98 -21.44
C TYR A 875 12.70 25.87 -22.10
N TYR A 876 13.80 26.23 -22.70
CA TYR A 876 14.84 25.29 -23.09
C TYR A 876 16.20 25.79 -22.62
N SER A 877 17.15 24.89 -22.47
CA SER A 877 18.54 25.18 -22.20
C SER A 877 19.46 24.46 -23.19
N THR A 878 20.72 24.91 -23.30
CA THR A 878 21.70 24.34 -24.22
C THR A 878 22.68 23.43 -23.47
N TRP A 879 23.36 22.55 -24.21
CA TRP A 879 24.44 21.73 -23.68
C TRP A 879 25.57 22.54 -23.04
N SER A 880 25.91 23.69 -23.65
CA SER A 880 26.97 24.60 -23.18
C SER A 880 26.54 25.41 -21.94
N ASN A 881 25.25 25.60 -21.73
CA ASN A 881 24.69 26.38 -20.63
C ASN A 881 23.38 25.77 -20.10
N PRO A 882 23.48 24.67 -19.36
CA PRO A 882 22.29 23.87 -18.94
C PRO A 882 21.41 24.58 -17.91
N ASN A 883 21.92 25.63 -17.25
CA ASN A 883 21.21 26.39 -16.23
C ASN A 883 20.53 27.65 -16.77
N ASP A 884 20.77 28.01 -18.05
CA ASP A 884 20.14 29.15 -18.68
C ASP A 884 18.77 28.79 -19.24
N LEU A 885 17.71 29.34 -18.63
CA LEU A 885 16.32 29.09 -19.03
C LEU A 885 15.91 30.09 -20.12
N ILE A 886 15.99 29.66 -21.37
CA ILE A 886 15.63 30.48 -22.53
C ILE A 886 14.16 30.26 -22.83
N PRO A 887 13.30 31.31 -22.93
CA PRO A 887 11.88 31.17 -23.25
C PRO A 887 11.68 30.43 -24.59
N PHE A 888 11.00 29.30 -24.58
CA PHE A 888 10.89 28.45 -25.75
C PHE A 888 10.11 29.12 -26.88
N HIS A 889 8.92 29.60 -26.57
CA HIS A 889 7.96 30.07 -27.55
C HIS A 889 8.50 31.24 -28.38
N GLU A 890 9.10 32.22 -27.73
CA GLU A 890 9.67 33.40 -28.40
C GLU A 890 10.81 33.01 -29.36
N LYS A 891 11.70 32.15 -28.91
CA LYS A 891 12.85 31.71 -29.73
C LYS A 891 12.41 30.78 -30.86
N PHE A 892 11.42 29.95 -30.61
CA PHE A 892 10.85 29.04 -31.62
C PHE A 892 10.19 29.84 -32.76
N LEU A 893 9.41 30.84 -32.44
CA LEU A 893 8.76 31.70 -33.44
C LEU A 893 9.80 32.52 -34.22
N TRP A 894 10.77 33.14 -33.55
CA TRP A 894 11.86 33.84 -34.20
C TRP A 894 12.60 32.91 -35.18
N ALA A 895 12.93 31.69 -34.75
CA ALA A 895 13.62 30.70 -35.59
C ALA A 895 12.76 30.30 -36.81
N ALA A 896 11.47 30.11 -36.63
CA ALA A 896 10.52 29.77 -37.69
C ALA A 896 10.45 30.89 -38.77
N GLU A 897 10.38 32.16 -38.35
CA GLU A 897 10.29 33.32 -39.20
C GLU A 897 11.57 33.46 -40.05
N HIS A 898 12.74 33.27 -39.44
CA HIS A 898 14.04 33.47 -40.08
C HIS A 898 14.60 32.22 -40.77
N ALA A 899 13.94 31.05 -40.65
CA ALA A 899 14.45 29.77 -41.18
C ALA A 899 14.66 29.74 -42.70
N LYS A 900 13.98 30.60 -43.47
CA LYS A 900 14.14 30.67 -44.92
C LYS A 900 15.38 31.44 -45.37
N THR A 901 15.85 32.35 -44.54
CA THR A 901 16.94 33.30 -44.91
C THR A 901 18.21 33.06 -44.10
N ASN A 902 18.10 32.37 -42.94
CA ASN A 902 19.22 32.17 -42.04
C ASN A 902 19.37 30.68 -41.74
N SER A 903 20.54 30.10 -42.07
CA SER A 903 20.81 28.67 -41.84
C SER A 903 20.81 28.28 -40.35
N GLU A 904 21.33 29.17 -39.47
CA GLU A 904 21.33 28.91 -38.01
C GLU A 904 19.92 28.92 -37.47
N ALA A 905 19.08 29.85 -37.88
CA ALA A 905 17.67 29.88 -37.51
C ALA A 905 16.92 28.62 -37.98
N LYS A 906 17.25 28.12 -39.17
CA LYS A 906 16.67 26.88 -39.70
C LYS A 906 17.07 25.67 -38.87
N HIS A 907 18.36 25.58 -38.49
CA HIS A 907 18.82 24.51 -37.60
C HIS A 907 18.14 24.58 -36.21
N LEU A 908 18.10 25.80 -35.64
CA LEU A 908 17.44 26.03 -34.37
C LEU A 908 15.95 25.63 -34.40
N TYR A 909 15.24 26.07 -35.45
CA TYR A 909 13.83 25.70 -35.65
C TYR A 909 13.63 24.18 -35.71
N ASN A 910 14.41 23.49 -36.53
CA ASN A 910 14.32 22.02 -36.67
C ASN A 910 14.66 21.30 -35.38
N ASP A 911 15.65 21.79 -34.65
CA ASP A 911 16.06 21.17 -33.38
C ASP A 911 15.03 21.42 -32.26
N LEU A 912 14.54 22.66 -32.12
CA LEU A 912 13.52 22.99 -31.15
C LEU A 912 12.18 22.29 -31.43
N SER A 913 11.84 22.07 -32.73
CA SER A 913 10.66 21.31 -33.14
C SER A 913 10.66 19.90 -32.57
N GLN A 914 11.85 19.29 -32.33
CA GLN A 914 11.94 17.95 -31.74
C GLN A 914 11.57 17.92 -30.27
N LEU A 915 11.58 19.06 -29.57
CA LEU A 915 11.12 19.18 -28.18
C LEU A 915 9.60 19.30 -28.04
N ILE A 916 8.89 19.47 -29.17
CA ILE A 916 7.43 19.56 -29.14
C ILE A 916 6.86 18.15 -29.05
N GLU A 917 6.19 17.87 -27.96
CA GLU A 917 5.45 16.63 -27.78
C GLU A 917 4.12 16.71 -28.52
N GLN A 918 3.73 15.62 -29.17
CA GLN A 918 2.46 15.56 -29.92
C GLN A 918 1.78 14.22 -29.78
N SER A 919 0.45 14.23 -29.80
CA SER A 919 -0.39 13.05 -29.77
C SER A 919 -1.69 13.25 -30.53
N ASN A 920 -2.42 12.19 -30.78
CA ASN A 920 -3.80 12.28 -31.26
C ASN A 920 -4.73 12.66 -30.12
N TYR A 921 -5.58 13.67 -30.34
CA TYR A 921 -6.51 14.14 -29.30
C TYR A 921 -7.44 13.03 -28.81
N LEU A 922 -8.11 12.35 -29.74
CA LEU A 922 -9.10 11.31 -29.39
C LEU A 922 -8.48 10.18 -28.56
N SER A 923 -7.28 9.74 -28.89
CA SER A 923 -6.62 8.66 -28.16
C SER A 923 -6.14 9.07 -26.77
N THR A 924 -5.82 10.36 -26.56
CA THR A 924 -5.20 10.86 -25.32
C THR A 924 -6.23 11.47 -24.37
N PHE A 925 -7.08 12.37 -24.84
CA PHE A 925 -7.93 13.21 -23.98
C PHE A 925 -9.42 12.87 -24.03
N SER A 926 -9.85 12.01 -24.93
CA SER A 926 -11.24 11.59 -24.90
C SER A 926 -11.59 10.87 -23.61
N PRO A 927 -12.71 11.19 -23.00
CA PRO A 927 -13.19 10.46 -21.84
C PRO A 927 -13.33 8.96 -22.15
N ARG A 928 -12.76 8.13 -21.29
CA ARG A 928 -12.94 6.67 -21.33
C ARG A 928 -14.03 6.29 -20.36
N THR A 929 -15.14 5.85 -20.87
CA THR A 929 -16.27 5.38 -20.05
C THR A 929 -16.62 3.95 -20.42
N ILE A 930 -17.12 3.20 -19.47
CA ILE A 930 -17.59 1.84 -19.70
C ILE A 930 -19.07 1.80 -19.39
N SER A 931 -19.86 1.11 -20.24
CA SER A 931 -21.28 0.89 -20.00
C SER A 931 -21.52 0.19 -18.66
N PRO A 932 -22.66 0.45 -17.99
CA PRO A 932 -22.98 -0.23 -16.73
C PRO A 932 -22.90 -1.75 -16.85
N TYR A 933 -22.35 -2.39 -15.83
CA TYR A 933 -22.23 -3.84 -15.76
C TYR A 933 -22.47 -4.34 -14.35
N TYR A 934 -22.79 -5.63 -14.21
CA TYR A 934 -23.12 -6.23 -12.92
C TYR A 934 -22.67 -7.68 -12.83
N SER A 935 -22.56 -8.15 -11.59
CA SER A 935 -22.30 -9.55 -11.23
C SER A 935 -23.25 -9.97 -10.11
N ILE A 936 -23.66 -11.23 -10.10
CA ILE A 936 -24.46 -11.80 -9.01
C ILE A 936 -23.68 -12.94 -8.39
N ASN A 937 -23.51 -12.86 -7.08
CA ASN A 937 -22.75 -13.81 -6.27
C ASN A 937 -23.67 -14.52 -5.28
N LEU A 938 -23.45 -15.82 -5.06
CA LEU A 938 -24.21 -16.67 -4.16
C LEU A 938 -23.30 -17.23 -3.10
N ASN A 939 -23.70 -17.16 -1.84
CA ASN A 939 -23.03 -17.81 -0.70
C ASN A 939 -24.05 -18.59 0.13
N ILE A 940 -23.70 -19.83 0.50
CA ILE A 940 -24.52 -20.70 1.34
C ILE A 940 -23.64 -21.24 2.46
N THR A 941 -24.12 -21.18 3.69
CA THR A 941 -23.48 -21.80 4.85
C THR A 941 -24.48 -22.63 5.61
N LYS A 942 -24.13 -23.89 5.89
CA LYS A 942 -24.96 -24.86 6.58
C LYS A 942 -24.20 -25.48 7.73
N GLU A 943 -24.75 -25.41 8.97
CA GLU A 943 -24.25 -26.20 10.10
C GLU A 943 -24.87 -27.58 10.13
N LEU A 944 -24.04 -28.58 10.35
CA LEU A 944 -24.42 -29.98 10.58
C LEU A 944 -24.23 -30.31 12.07
N GLY A 945 -25.29 -30.11 12.85
CA GLY A 945 -25.19 -30.16 14.30
C GLY A 945 -24.22 -29.09 14.83
N ASP A 946 -23.55 -29.39 15.92
CA ASP A 946 -22.53 -28.51 16.55
C ASP A 946 -21.10 -28.86 16.10
N VAL A 947 -20.99 -29.92 15.28
CA VAL A 947 -19.71 -30.55 14.93
C VAL A 947 -19.12 -30.02 13.61
N ALA A 948 -19.96 -29.74 12.60
CA ALA A 948 -19.46 -29.38 11.29
C ALA A 948 -20.23 -28.23 10.65
N THR A 949 -19.53 -27.48 9.80
CA THR A 949 -20.09 -26.42 8.96
C THR A 949 -19.62 -26.62 7.53
N ILE A 950 -20.56 -26.65 6.59
CA ILE A 950 -20.27 -26.66 5.15
C ILE A 950 -20.65 -25.30 4.58
N SER A 951 -19.76 -24.70 3.80
CA SER A 951 -20.01 -23.46 3.10
C SER A 951 -19.72 -23.61 1.61
N PHE A 952 -20.57 -23.01 0.79
CA PHE A 952 -20.44 -22.95 -0.68
C PHE A 952 -20.54 -21.51 -1.13
N TYR A 953 -19.75 -21.12 -2.13
CA TYR A 953 -19.94 -19.85 -2.83
C TYR A 953 -19.83 -20.03 -4.35
N ALA A 954 -20.48 -19.13 -5.09
CA ALA A 954 -20.31 -18.98 -6.52
C ALA A 954 -20.30 -17.49 -6.88
N THR A 955 -19.28 -17.06 -7.60
CA THR A 955 -19.19 -15.69 -8.15
C THR A 955 -19.67 -15.67 -9.58
N ASN A 956 -20.23 -14.54 -9.99
CA ASN A 956 -20.86 -14.39 -11.30
C ASN A 956 -21.78 -15.59 -11.60
N PHE A 957 -22.63 -15.92 -10.62
CA PHE A 957 -23.47 -17.11 -10.61
C PHE A 957 -24.33 -17.29 -11.85
N LEU A 958 -24.82 -16.18 -12.44
CA LEU A 958 -25.55 -16.20 -13.71
C LEU A 958 -24.65 -16.21 -14.95
N ASN A 959 -23.35 -16.27 -14.76
CA ASN A 959 -22.35 -16.27 -15.82
C ASN A 959 -22.57 -15.11 -16.81
N ASN A 960 -22.67 -13.89 -16.28
CA ASN A 960 -22.88 -12.70 -17.10
C ASN A 960 -21.68 -12.49 -18.04
N MET A 961 -21.94 -12.61 -19.33
CA MET A 961 -20.98 -12.43 -20.43
C MET A 961 -21.28 -11.19 -21.26
N GLN A 962 -21.84 -10.16 -20.66
CA GLN A 962 -22.15 -8.90 -21.32
C GLN A 962 -20.92 -8.35 -22.06
N LYS A 963 -21.12 -7.94 -23.32
CA LYS A 963 -20.09 -7.24 -24.08
C LYS A 963 -20.03 -5.78 -23.65
N ILE A 964 -18.79 -5.28 -23.50
CA ILE A 964 -18.53 -3.90 -23.13
C ILE A 964 -18.69 -3.02 -24.35
N LYS A 965 -19.36 -1.87 -24.18
CA LYS A 965 -19.36 -0.78 -25.14
C LYS A 965 -18.39 0.29 -24.66
N SER A 966 -17.48 0.69 -25.54
CA SER A 966 -16.61 1.83 -25.27
C SER A 966 -17.40 3.14 -25.35
N SER A 967 -16.85 4.21 -24.80
CA SER A 967 -17.42 5.57 -24.92
C SER A 967 -17.54 6.05 -26.37
N TRP A 968 -16.84 5.44 -27.30
CA TRP A 968 -16.89 5.77 -28.73
C TRP A 968 -17.90 4.95 -29.48
N GLY A 969 -18.73 4.17 -28.77
CA GLY A 969 -19.82 3.39 -29.38
C GLY A 969 -19.39 2.06 -30.00
N SER A 970 -18.10 1.78 -30.10
CA SER A 970 -17.61 0.50 -30.57
C SER A 970 -17.91 -0.60 -29.55
N VAL A 971 -18.39 -1.73 -30.01
CA VAL A 971 -18.48 -2.94 -29.17
C VAL A 971 -17.04 -3.49 -29.03
N VAL A 972 -16.52 -3.56 -27.80
CA VAL A 972 -15.28 -4.27 -27.53
C VAL A 972 -15.54 -5.76 -27.76
N GLU A 973 -14.67 -6.46 -28.47
CA GLU A 973 -14.86 -7.88 -28.80
C GLU A 973 -14.85 -8.79 -27.56
N GLY A 974 -14.23 -8.34 -26.45
CA GLY A 974 -14.20 -9.07 -25.18
C GLY A 974 -15.45 -8.90 -24.33
N THR A 975 -15.69 -9.85 -23.44
CA THR A 975 -16.71 -9.76 -22.39
C THR A 975 -16.19 -8.97 -21.18
N ILE A 976 -17.08 -8.55 -20.29
CA ILE A 976 -16.74 -7.81 -19.08
C ILE A 976 -15.77 -8.58 -18.16
N TYR A 977 -15.83 -9.91 -18.11
CA TYR A 977 -14.90 -10.67 -17.27
C TYR A 977 -13.57 -10.96 -18.00
N ASP A 978 -13.52 -11.06 -19.32
CA ASP A 978 -12.26 -11.17 -20.07
C ASP A 978 -11.40 -9.93 -19.87
N SER A 979 -12.04 -8.76 -19.74
CA SER A 979 -11.40 -7.49 -19.44
C SER A 979 -11.08 -7.31 -17.94
N GLY A 980 -11.43 -8.27 -17.10
CA GLY A 980 -11.12 -8.25 -15.67
C GLY A 980 -11.97 -7.32 -14.81
N TYR A 981 -13.09 -6.79 -15.30
CA TYR A 981 -13.98 -5.92 -14.54
C TYR A 981 -14.86 -6.64 -13.52
N ILE A 982 -15.21 -7.89 -13.78
CA ILE A 982 -15.89 -8.81 -12.86
C ILE A 982 -15.15 -10.14 -12.80
N SER A 983 -15.42 -10.91 -11.76
CA SER A 983 -14.97 -12.31 -11.70
C SER A 983 -15.61 -13.15 -12.81
N ARG A 984 -14.90 -14.12 -13.31
CA ARG A 984 -15.48 -15.20 -14.11
C ARG A 984 -16.43 -16.02 -13.23
N PHE A 985 -17.26 -16.85 -13.85
CA PHE A 985 -17.97 -17.87 -13.08
C PHE A 985 -16.96 -18.76 -12.34
N TYR A 986 -17.04 -18.73 -11.03
CA TYR A 986 -16.09 -19.40 -10.16
C TYR A 986 -16.79 -19.84 -8.87
N TYR A 987 -16.40 -20.97 -8.30
CA TYR A 987 -17.05 -21.52 -7.10
C TYR A 987 -16.03 -22.12 -6.14
N GLY A 988 -16.46 -22.32 -4.91
CA GLY A 988 -15.66 -22.97 -3.90
C GLY A 988 -16.53 -23.59 -2.80
N ILE A 989 -15.97 -24.59 -2.14
CA ILE A 989 -16.58 -25.27 -1.00
C ILE A 989 -15.60 -25.32 0.15
N SER A 990 -16.10 -25.14 1.37
CA SER A 990 -15.32 -25.36 2.57
C SER A 990 -16.06 -26.24 3.56
N LEU A 991 -15.29 -27.08 4.26
CA LEU A 991 -15.74 -27.92 5.38
C LEU A 991 -14.94 -27.52 6.61
N LYS A 992 -15.64 -27.19 7.70
CA LYS A 992 -15.05 -26.86 8.98
C LYS A 992 -15.60 -27.81 10.04
N ILE A 993 -14.73 -28.53 10.71
CA ILE A 993 -15.06 -29.52 11.72
C ILE A 993 -14.56 -29.02 13.07
N LYS A 994 -15.42 -29.05 14.10
CA LYS A 994 -15.11 -28.72 15.49
C LYS A 994 -15.12 -30.02 16.31
N LEU A 995 -14.02 -30.32 17.03
CA LEU A 995 -13.84 -31.53 17.83
C LEU A 995 -13.49 -31.20 19.28
#